data_0e2073e940d64709e17d01a942bc3d88
#
_entry.id   0e2073e940d64709e17d01a942bc3d88
#
_cell.length_a   1.000
_cell.length_b   1.000
_cell.length_c   1.000
_cell.angle_alpha   90.00
_cell.angle_beta   90.00
_cell.angle_gamma   90.00
#
_symmetry.space_group_name_H-M   'P 1'
#
loop_
_entity.id
_entity.type
_entity.pdbx_description
1 polymer ?
#
loop_
_entity_poly.entity_id
_entity_poly.type
_entity_poly.pdbx_seq_one_letter_code
_entity_poly.pdbx_strand_id
1 'polypeptide(L)'
;MKNKLLIIIIILSQILLVNKLYSQEIDIQAKEIEFLQEQNLTIANNATAIIKKDGLIIKGDKIEYFKDKSFLLIRNGTISKTSEDFKIDSEIIEYKINDSNLYLRENVKIKDNINNLIMKSSEINYNLNERKITSQNPSEIVDEFDNIYKIDGFEYSITEKIIKLDNLVALDNNKNSFLVDLSYLDLNKKELIAKDISMNFKLIEASENEPRLKGRSLISNERYTIVEKGTFTFCKKREKCPPWEMSADEIKHDKQKKTIYYKNASLKIYDKKVFYFPKFFHPDPTVKRQSGFLIPSFQDNSTAGLSLTLPYFLAMAENRDITLTPRFFNDDKFFIQSEFREKNKNSNHMIDASQFVSKNENSKGHLFYNFDKSFSNNSFDDVELNIKLEQVTDETYLKANKIESPIINSFSNLTNSLNLQMYNEVVTINTNLDVYEDLTKNDSDKYEYVPNFSFSKIMNDNYSFKSNGYYKNYNTNITEKVLINNLEFQSNMKLFDSGLINEKIFSIKNVNSDSTNSNNFKDKTTANIIPVFQTNYTYPLNKETSKFNNLITPKLSLKLSLPSSKDVRKKDRTIGYENIYDLNRLGITETTEGGISATYGYEFIKIDKLNFDEKMKFGFANNLRLEENKDLPLNSNLGDKVSDFVGLFEYKYNDNLKFNYDFSLKNNLDDKNYELFGFEYYLNKFSTKFEYLNKNNSNLKTSYLKNETRFNFDEKNSLIFETSENKEKSFTEFYNLIYQYENDCLKAGIEYNKEYYNDEDLEPSESLFFKITILPFGGFNTPNLK
;
A
#
# COMPACT_ATOMS: atom_id res chain seq x y z
N MET A 1 101.52 -14.68 52.26
CA MET A 1 100.16 -14.17 52.45
C MET A 1 99.33 -14.04 51.07
N LYS A 2 99.99 -14.15 49.90
CA LYS A 2 99.26 -13.99 48.62
C LYS A 2 98.45 -15.25 48.18
N ASN A 3 98.76 -16.45 48.61
CA ASN A 3 98.04 -17.65 48.17
C ASN A 3 96.82 -18.00 49.00
N LYS A 4 96.61 -17.42 50.18
CA LYS A 4 95.37 -17.63 50.97
C LYS A 4 94.22 -16.73 50.51
N LEU A 5 94.54 -15.58 49.92
CA LEU A 5 93.53 -14.64 49.40
C LEU A 5 92.94 -15.16 48.12
N LEU A 6 93.75 -15.86 47.29
CA LEU A 6 93.26 -16.44 46.00
C LEU A 6 92.30 -17.61 46.22
N ILE A 7 92.58 -18.43 47.27
CA ILE A 7 91.69 -19.57 47.63
C ILE A 7 90.37 -19.08 48.21
N ILE A 8 90.35 -17.99 48.96
CA ILE A 8 89.13 -17.41 49.53
C ILE A 8 88.27 -16.76 48.39
N ILE A 9 88.91 -16.14 47.40
CA ILE A 9 88.22 -15.56 46.25
C ILE A 9 87.63 -16.66 45.36
N ILE A 10 88.32 -17.78 45.17
CA ILE A 10 87.80 -18.94 44.40
C ILE A 10 86.67 -19.63 45.15
N ILE A 11 86.73 -19.77 46.46
CA ILE A 11 85.65 -20.34 47.29
C ILE A 11 84.44 -19.37 47.32
N LEU A 12 84.64 -18.05 47.40
CA LEU A 12 83.55 -17.07 47.33
C LEU A 12 82.93 -17.00 45.93
N SER A 13 83.75 -17.18 44.85
CA SER A 13 83.23 -17.25 43.51
C SER A 13 82.41 -18.52 43.24
N GLN A 14 82.78 -19.63 43.88
CA GLN A 14 81.99 -20.88 43.77
C GLN A 14 80.71 -20.83 44.65
N ILE A 15 80.71 -20.10 45.76
CA ILE A 15 79.47 -19.88 46.55
C ILE A 15 78.53 -18.89 45.88
N LEU A 16 79.04 -17.94 45.08
CA LEU A 16 78.20 -17.03 44.23
C LEU A 16 77.71 -17.69 42.99
N LEU A 17 78.27 -18.84 42.57
CA LEU A 17 77.79 -19.60 41.40
C LEU A 17 76.69 -20.66 41.69
N VAL A 18 76.38 -20.87 43.00
CA VAL A 18 75.38 -21.91 43.38
C VAL A 18 74.05 -21.35 43.81
N ASN A 19 73.83 -20.04 43.75
CA ASN A 19 72.47 -19.47 43.85
C ASN A 19 71.94 -19.02 42.53
N LYS A 20 71.80 -19.92 41.53
CA LYS A 20 70.66 -19.87 40.61
C LYS A 20 69.47 -20.23 41.50
N LEU A 21 68.83 -19.23 42.05
CA LEU A 21 67.44 -19.31 42.48
C LEU A 21 66.67 -19.83 41.29
N TYR A 22 66.24 -21.08 41.34
CA TYR A 22 65.20 -21.58 40.49
C TYR A 22 63.97 -20.74 40.88
N SER A 23 63.74 -19.67 40.17
CA SER A 23 62.47 -19.01 40.20
C SER A 23 61.45 -20.08 39.92
N GLN A 24 60.58 -20.41 40.85
CA GLN A 24 59.43 -21.27 40.54
C GLN A 24 58.69 -20.62 39.46
N GLU A 25 58.65 -21.24 38.25
CA GLU A 25 57.96 -20.74 37.08
C GLU A 25 56.45 -20.72 37.30
N ILE A 26 55.98 -21.54 38.28
CA ILE A 26 54.54 -21.69 38.58
C ILE A 26 54.39 -21.66 40.11
N ASP A 27 53.44 -20.83 40.57
CA ASP A 27 52.99 -20.78 41.97
C ASP A 27 51.54 -21.27 42.03
N ILE A 28 51.26 -22.36 42.76
CA ILE A 28 49.96 -22.98 42.92
C ILE A 28 49.45 -22.76 44.32
N GLN A 29 48.34 -22.06 44.47
CA GLN A 29 47.69 -21.77 45.76
C GLN A 29 46.32 -22.50 45.77
N ALA A 30 46.10 -23.35 46.77
CA ALA A 30 44.83 -24.10 46.86
C ALA A 30 44.51 -24.39 48.33
N LYS A 31 43.30 -24.78 48.62
CA LYS A 31 42.89 -25.26 49.96
C LYS A 31 43.39 -26.61 50.25
N GLU A 32 43.52 -27.48 49.26
CA GLU A 32 44.02 -28.86 49.37
C GLU A 32 44.99 -29.11 48.23
N ILE A 33 46.21 -29.61 48.53
CA ILE A 33 47.20 -29.97 47.52
C ILE A 33 47.66 -31.38 47.84
N GLU A 34 47.59 -32.27 46.87
CA GLU A 34 48.07 -33.64 46.91
C GLU A 34 49.29 -33.77 45.99
N PHE A 35 50.35 -34.39 46.42
CA PHE A 35 51.52 -34.65 45.60
C PHE A 35 51.75 -36.14 45.44
N LEU A 36 51.61 -36.68 44.24
CA LEU A 36 51.86 -38.08 43.89
C LEU A 36 53.30 -38.23 43.38
N GLN A 37 54.19 -38.62 44.28
CA GLN A 37 55.68 -38.67 44.06
C GLN A 37 56.07 -39.61 42.90
N GLU A 38 55.41 -40.77 42.76
CA GLU A 38 55.70 -41.74 41.69
C GLU A 38 55.36 -41.25 40.28
N GLN A 39 54.46 -40.29 40.19
CA GLN A 39 54.00 -39.74 38.91
C GLN A 39 54.42 -38.29 38.63
N ASN A 40 55.20 -37.71 39.58
CA ASN A 40 55.58 -36.29 39.59
C ASN A 40 54.36 -35.37 39.28
N LEU A 41 53.21 -35.72 39.87
CA LEU A 41 51.92 -35.08 39.66
C LEU A 41 51.48 -34.34 40.92
N THR A 42 51.19 -33.04 40.76
CA THR A 42 50.55 -32.22 41.80
C THR A 42 49.09 -32.04 41.47
N ILE A 43 48.18 -32.40 42.36
CA ILE A 43 46.72 -32.21 42.22
C ILE A 43 46.32 -31.15 43.24
N ALA A 44 45.63 -30.10 42.80
CA ALA A 44 45.17 -29.01 43.64
C ALA A 44 43.67 -28.75 43.37
N ASN A 45 42.85 -28.79 44.41
CA ASN A 45 41.41 -28.56 44.33
C ASN A 45 41.06 -27.11 44.70
N ASN A 46 40.12 -26.50 43.98
CA ASN A 46 39.75 -25.09 44.09
C ASN A 46 41.00 -24.18 44.13
N ALA A 47 41.83 -24.28 43.11
CA ALA A 47 43.17 -23.76 43.08
C ALA A 47 43.33 -22.54 42.16
N THR A 48 44.37 -21.76 42.46
CA THR A 48 44.84 -20.69 41.58
C THR A 48 46.30 -20.95 41.22
N ALA A 49 46.65 -21.07 39.97
CA ALA A 49 47.97 -21.17 39.43
C ALA A 49 48.45 -19.82 38.86
N ILE A 50 49.58 -19.30 39.32
CA ILE A 50 50.19 -18.08 38.81
C ILE A 50 51.42 -18.47 38.00
N ILE A 51 51.41 -18.19 36.72
CA ILE A 51 52.51 -18.52 35.82
C ILE A 51 53.25 -17.23 35.48
N LYS A 52 54.39 -17.03 36.18
CA LYS A 52 55.13 -15.77 36.08
C LYS A 52 55.72 -15.52 34.69
N LYS A 53 56.19 -16.59 34.03
CA LYS A 53 56.75 -16.50 32.65
C LYS A 53 55.81 -15.82 31.67
N ASP A 54 54.55 -16.21 31.66
CA ASP A 54 53.57 -15.77 30.67
C ASP A 54 52.53 -14.77 31.21
N GLY A 55 52.67 -14.39 32.51
CA GLY A 55 51.79 -13.44 33.18
C GLY A 55 50.33 -13.91 33.30
N LEU A 56 50.12 -15.23 33.44
CA LEU A 56 48.80 -15.84 33.53
C LEU A 56 48.41 -16.11 34.99
N ILE A 57 47.16 -15.85 35.31
CA ILE A 57 46.48 -16.28 36.52
C ILE A 57 45.35 -17.22 36.10
N ILE A 58 45.48 -18.51 36.49
CA ILE A 58 44.52 -19.56 36.15
C ILE A 58 43.82 -20.02 37.41
N LYS A 59 42.52 -19.90 37.50
CA LYS A 59 41.69 -20.43 38.57
C LYS A 59 40.90 -21.63 38.03
N GLY A 60 40.78 -22.69 38.81
CA GLY A 60 40.02 -23.86 38.38
C GLY A 60 39.54 -24.71 39.58
N ASP A 61 38.50 -25.49 39.35
CA ASP A 61 37.98 -26.44 40.35
C ASP A 61 39.01 -27.51 40.68
N LYS A 62 39.76 -27.96 39.66
CA LYS A 62 40.84 -28.92 39.79
C LYS A 62 41.99 -28.52 38.87
N ILE A 63 43.22 -28.47 39.41
CA ILE A 63 44.46 -28.23 38.67
C ILE A 63 45.37 -29.45 38.87
N GLU A 64 45.76 -30.06 37.76
CA GLU A 64 46.69 -31.18 37.70
C GLU A 64 47.99 -30.71 37.04
N TYR A 65 49.10 -30.67 37.74
CA TYR A 65 50.44 -30.28 37.25
C TYR A 65 51.36 -31.47 37.08
N PHE A 66 51.66 -31.81 35.86
CA PHE A 66 52.61 -32.87 35.44
C PHE A 66 54.02 -32.25 35.28
N LYS A 67 54.78 -32.27 36.29
CA LYS A 67 56.10 -31.59 36.40
C LYS A 67 57.06 -32.05 35.30
N ASP A 68 57.15 -33.36 35.04
CA ASP A 68 58.06 -33.95 34.06
C ASP A 68 57.72 -33.53 32.63
N LYS A 69 56.46 -33.27 32.40
CA LYS A 69 55.93 -32.86 31.06
C LYS A 69 55.81 -31.35 30.89
N SER A 70 56.10 -30.57 31.98
CA SER A 70 55.82 -29.13 32.02
C SER A 70 54.39 -28.81 31.48
N PHE A 71 53.38 -29.53 32.02
CA PHE A 71 52.01 -29.54 31.50
C PHE A 71 50.99 -29.36 32.64
N LEU A 72 50.07 -28.44 32.48
CA LEU A 72 48.93 -28.24 33.37
C LEU A 72 47.62 -28.66 32.67
N LEU A 73 46.79 -29.42 33.39
CA LEU A 73 45.42 -29.73 33.02
C LEU A 73 44.49 -29.13 34.07
N ILE A 74 43.60 -28.26 33.66
CA ILE A 74 42.65 -27.54 34.52
C ILE A 74 41.23 -27.89 34.10
N ARG A 75 40.37 -28.14 35.09
CA ARG A 75 38.93 -28.36 34.87
C ARG A 75 38.14 -27.19 35.43
N ASN A 76 37.09 -26.76 34.64
CA ASN A 76 36.25 -25.61 34.94
C ASN A 76 37.07 -24.38 35.27
N GLY A 77 37.94 -23.97 34.37
CA GLY A 77 38.95 -22.95 34.61
C GLY A 77 38.61 -21.58 34.03
N THR A 78 39.09 -20.57 34.74
CA THR A 78 39.11 -19.18 34.26
C THR A 78 40.56 -18.71 34.19
N ILE A 79 40.98 -18.20 33.04
CA ILE A 79 42.29 -17.57 32.83
C ILE A 79 42.11 -16.07 32.78
N SER A 80 42.97 -15.34 33.46
CA SER A 80 43.15 -13.90 33.33
C SER A 80 44.61 -13.56 33.01
N LYS A 81 44.80 -12.63 32.05
CA LYS A 81 46.13 -12.13 31.69
C LYS A 81 46.13 -10.62 31.89
N THR A 82 46.90 -10.20 32.90
CA THR A 82 46.87 -8.81 33.39
C THR A 82 47.36 -7.80 32.34
N SER A 83 48.29 -8.21 31.46
CA SER A 83 48.87 -7.32 30.45
C SER A 83 47.96 -7.08 29.21
N GLU A 84 46.93 -7.89 29.00
CA GLU A 84 46.09 -7.87 27.79
C GLU A 84 44.60 -7.74 28.09
N ASP A 85 44.22 -7.69 29.38
CA ASP A 85 42.82 -7.61 29.86
C ASP A 85 41.87 -8.64 29.20
N PHE A 86 42.40 -9.88 29.01
CA PHE A 86 41.64 -11.04 28.59
C PHE A 86 41.07 -11.81 29.76
N LYS A 87 39.83 -12.23 29.62
CA LYS A 87 39.23 -13.25 30.48
C LYS A 87 38.81 -14.44 29.62
N ILE A 88 39.30 -15.62 29.97
CA ILE A 88 39.01 -16.87 29.25
C ILE A 88 38.34 -17.84 30.21
N ASP A 89 37.18 -18.36 29.91
CA ASP A 89 36.46 -19.39 30.63
C ASP A 89 36.39 -20.65 29.75
N SER A 90 36.71 -21.84 30.31
CA SER A 90 36.64 -23.12 29.59
C SER A 90 36.47 -24.28 30.59
N GLU A 91 35.77 -25.35 30.18
CA GLU A 91 35.61 -26.54 30.99
C GLU A 91 36.94 -27.35 31.10
N ILE A 92 37.74 -27.40 30.03
CA ILE A 92 39.03 -28.06 29.97
C ILE A 92 40.06 -27.09 29.45
N ILE A 93 41.14 -26.89 30.24
CA ILE A 93 42.28 -26.07 29.86
C ILE A 93 43.54 -26.95 29.96
N GLU A 94 44.23 -27.10 28.84
CA GLU A 94 45.51 -27.75 28.71
C GLU A 94 46.57 -26.68 28.45
N TYR A 95 47.54 -26.53 29.34
CA TYR A 95 48.63 -25.57 29.16
C TYR A 95 49.97 -26.26 29.05
N LYS A 96 50.62 -26.13 27.89
CA LYS A 96 52.00 -26.58 27.66
C LYS A 96 52.97 -25.43 27.93
N ILE A 97 53.62 -25.48 29.09
CA ILE A 97 54.45 -24.39 29.61
C ILE A 97 55.66 -24.11 28.74
N ASN A 98 56.33 -25.17 28.24
CA ASN A 98 57.53 -25.03 27.40
C ASN A 98 57.23 -24.30 26.09
N ASP A 99 56.08 -24.59 25.50
CA ASP A 99 55.65 -24.05 24.23
C ASP A 99 54.84 -22.75 24.38
N SER A 100 54.52 -22.37 25.64
CA SER A 100 53.62 -21.24 25.99
C SER A 100 52.32 -21.32 25.20
N ASN A 101 51.69 -22.52 25.16
CA ASN A 101 50.52 -22.78 24.36
C ASN A 101 49.34 -23.32 25.18
N LEU A 102 48.17 -22.67 25.08
CA LEU A 102 46.94 -23.02 25.74
C LEU A 102 46.00 -23.70 24.76
N TYR A 103 45.56 -24.93 25.05
CA TYR A 103 44.49 -25.63 24.36
C TYR A 103 43.25 -25.62 25.24
N LEU A 104 42.21 -24.97 24.78
CA LEU A 104 40.94 -24.75 25.47
C LEU A 104 39.86 -25.59 24.80
N ARG A 105 39.09 -26.35 25.59
CA ARG A 105 38.04 -27.21 25.06
C ARG A 105 36.77 -27.12 25.90
N GLU A 106 35.65 -27.37 25.25
CA GLU A 106 34.34 -27.41 25.85
C GLU A 106 33.89 -26.05 26.41
N ASN A 107 32.86 -25.46 25.81
CA ASN A 107 32.26 -24.19 26.20
C ASN A 107 33.25 -23.02 26.38
N VAL A 108 34.20 -22.92 25.44
CA VAL A 108 35.23 -21.88 25.51
C VAL A 108 34.62 -20.51 25.23
N LYS A 109 34.84 -19.57 26.17
CA LYS A 109 34.45 -18.17 26.04
C LYS A 109 35.64 -17.26 26.36
N ILE A 110 36.02 -16.44 25.38
CA ILE A 110 37.03 -15.41 25.54
C ILE A 110 36.37 -14.04 25.53
N LYS A 111 36.64 -13.25 26.53
CA LYS A 111 36.25 -11.84 26.61
C LYS A 111 37.47 -10.97 26.50
N ASP A 112 37.59 -10.21 25.41
CA ASP A 112 38.61 -9.17 25.22
C ASP A 112 37.99 -7.84 25.65
N ASN A 113 38.36 -7.32 26.80
CA ASN A 113 37.79 -6.08 27.32
C ASN A 113 38.40 -4.84 26.65
N ILE A 114 39.59 -4.93 26.06
CA ILE A 114 40.22 -3.81 25.33
C ILE A 114 39.50 -3.52 24.03
N ASN A 115 39.14 -4.58 23.29
CA ASN A 115 38.51 -4.46 21.99
C ASN A 115 36.98 -4.70 22.06
N ASN A 116 36.43 -4.92 23.27
CA ASN A 116 35.01 -5.22 23.52
C ASN A 116 34.47 -6.38 22.66
N LEU A 117 35.27 -7.48 22.59
CA LEU A 117 34.88 -8.68 21.85
C LEU A 117 34.53 -9.83 22.78
N ILE A 118 33.55 -10.62 22.37
CA ILE A 118 33.22 -11.91 22.98
C ILE A 118 33.35 -12.98 21.91
N MET A 119 34.25 -13.95 22.12
CA MET A 119 34.48 -15.09 21.24
C MET A 119 34.02 -16.37 21.94
N LYS A 120 33.27 -17.21 21.26
CA LYS A 120 32.79 -18.51 21.75
C LYS A 120 33.11 -19.58 20.72
N SER A 121 33.60 -20.73 21.19
CA SER A 121 33.87 -21.91 20.39
C SER A 121 33.85 -23.18 21.23
N SER A 122 33.83 -24.34 20.59
CA SER A 122 34.06 -25.61 21.29
C SER A 122 35.52 -25.87 21.60
N GLU A 123 36.43 -25.41 20.73
CA GLU A 123 37.90 -25.55 20.93
C GLU A 123 38.61 -24.29 20.46
N ILE A 124 39.58 -23.84 21.24
CA ILE A 124 40.44 -22.70 20.92
C ILE A 124 41.89 -23.03 21.29
N ASN A 125 42.82 -22.68 20.40
CA ASN A 125 44.24 -22.71 20.66
C ASN A 125 44.77 -21.29 20.80
N TYR A 126 45.44 -20.97 21.92
CA TYR A 126 46.09 -19.69 22.17
C TYR A 126 47.59 -19.86 22.33
N ASN A 127 48.34 -19.46 21.30
CA ASN A 127 49.80 -19.38 21.33
C ASN A 127 50.23 -18.02 21.93
N LEU A 128 50.77 -18.05 23.15
CA LEU A 128 51.17 -16.85 23.90
C LEU A 128 52.41 -16.18 23.29
N ASN A 129 53.35 -16.98 22.71
CA ASN A 129 54.57 -16.46 22.10
C ASN A 129 54.25 -15.67 20.80
N GLU A 130 53.41 -16.23 19.97
CA GLU A 130 52.94 -15.59 18.72
C GLU A 130 51.84 -14.57 18.97
N ARG A 131 51.24 -14.55 20.16
CA ARG A 131 50.08 -13.73 20.54
C ARG A 131 48.91 -13.96 19.56
N LYS A 132 48.63 -15.24 19.32
CA LYS A 132 47.68 -15.67 18.29
C LYS A 132 46.66 -16.63 18.86
N ILE A 133 45.38 -16.33 18.64
CA ILE A 133 44.24 -17.17 19.04
C ILE A 133 43.61 -17.76 17.78
N THR A 134 43.44 -19.09 17.75
CA THR A 134 42.90 -19.79 16.56
C THR A 134 41.83 -20.79 16.98
N SER A 135 40.81 -20.94 16.14
CA SER A 135 39.86 -22.04 16.20
C SER A 135 39.59 -22.57 14.78
N GLN A 136 39.49 -23.88 14.61
CA GLN A 136 39.08 -24.55 13.39
C GLN A 136 37.65 -25.12 13.50
N ASN A 137 36.97 -24.82 14.60
CA ASN A 137 35.60 -25.26 14.89
C ASN A 137 34.62 -24.12 14.74
N PRO A 138 33.32 -24.43 14.48
CA PRO A 138 32.28 -23.41 14.41
C PRO A 138 32.32 -22.50 15.65
N SER A 139 32.41 -21.20 15.40
CA SER A 139 32.64 -20.19 16.38
C SER A 139 31.70 -19.00 16.21
N GLU A 140 31.44 -18.27 17.30
CA GLU A 140 30.65 -17.05 17.33
C GLU A 140 31.50 -15.91 17.93
N ILE A 141 31.58 -14.78 17.22
CA ILE A 141 32.21 -13.56 17.69
C ILE A 141 31.16 -12.46 17.74
N VAL A 142 31.13 -11.70 18.84
CA VAL A 142 30.24 -10.53 19.00
C VAL A 142 31.13 -9.32 19.22
N ASP A 143 30.92 -8.24 18.47
CA ASP A 143 31.69 -6.98 18.61
C ASP A 143 30.99 -5.93 19.48
N GLU A 144 31.61 -4.76 19.65
CA GLU A 144 31.10 -3.65 20.44
C GLU A 144 29.79 -3.02 19.91
N PHE A 145 29.41 -3.32 18.68
CA PHE A 145 28.20 -2.83 18.01
C PHE A 145 27.07 -3.86 17.98
N ASP A 146 27.22 -4.97 18.73
CA ASP A 146 26.31 -6.12 18.75
C ASP A 146 26.16 -6.83 17.36
N ASN A 147 27.16 -6.68 16.47
CA ASN A 147 27.23 -7.51 15.28
C ASN A 147 27.65 -8.92 15.67
N ILE A 148 26.96 -9.90 15.09
CA ILE A 148 27.22 -11.33 15.36
C ILE A 148 27.89 -11.94 14.13
N TYR A 149 29.10 -12.51 14.33
CA TYR A 149 29.88 -13.18 13.31
C TYR A 149 29.88 -14.69 13.62
N LYS A 150 29.15 -15.48 12.83
CA LYS A 150 29.18 -16.94 12.86
C LYS A 150 30.11 -17.42 11.78
N ILE A 151 31.08 -18.28 12.14
CA ILE A 151 32.20 -18.66 11.31
C ILE A 151 32.54 -20.13 11.51
N ASP A 152 33.14 -20.77 10.51
CA ASP A 152 33.63 -22.16 10.64
C ASP A 152 34.97 -22.23 11.36
N GLY A 153 35.73 -21.14 11.29
CA GLY A 153 36.99 -20.99 11.99
C GLY A 153 37.49 -19.54 12.00
N PHE A 154 38.46 -19.26 12.88
CA PHE A 154 39.09 -17.93 12.93
C PHE A 154 40.53 -17.96 13.34
N GLU A 155 41.24 -16.89 13.01
CA GLU A 155 42.61 -16.61 13.42
C GLU A 155 42.72 -15.18 13.87
N TYR A 156 42.93 -14.93 15.16
CA TYR A 156 43.08 -13.61 15.76
C TYR A 156 44.53 -13.31 16.10
N SER A 157 45.15 -12.36 15.39
CA SER A 157 46.45 -11.77 15.72
C SER A 157 46.23 -10.61 16.69
N ILE A 158 46.55 -10.80 17.95
CA ILE A 158 46.42 -9.80 19.03
C ILE A 158 47.33 -8.60 18.76
N THR A 159 48.54 -8.85 18.21
CA THR A 159 49.52 -7.80 17.93
C THR A 159 49.08 -6.89 16.79
N GLU A 160 48.56 -7.45 15.74
CA GLU A 160 48.06 -6.71 14.56
C GLU A 160 46.66 -6.18 14.78
N LYS A 161 45.91 -6.75 15.73
CA LYS A 161 44.50 -6.51 15.99
C LYS A 161 43.61 -6.82 14.76
N ILE A 162 43.92 -7.91 14.07
CA ILE A 162 43.20 -8.39 12.92
C ILE A 162 42.69 -9.81 13.21
N ILE A 163 41.40 -10.04 12.90
CA ILE A 163 40.79 -11.36 12.95
C ILE A 163 40.50 -11.81 11.52
N LYS A 164 41.10 -12.90 11.08
CA LYS A 164 40.73 -13.60 9.86
C LYS A 164 39.54 -14.51 10.18
N LEU A 165 38.51 -14.48 9.35
CA LEU A 165 37.25 -15.19 9.54
C LEU A 165 36.99 -16.06 8.30
N ASP A 166 36.77 -17.36 8.49
CA ASP A 166 36.51 -18.32 7.41
C ASP A 166 35.01 -18.67 7.37
N ASN A 167 34.41 -18.66 6.18
CA ASN A 167 32.99 -18.94 5.93
C ASN A 167 32.05 -18.11 6.82
N LEU A 168 32.19 -16.80 6.71
CA LEU A 168 31.47 -15.86 7.58
C LEU A 168 29.98 -15.75 7.21
N VAL A 169 29.12 -15.91 8.22
CA VAL A 169 27.74 -15.45 8.25
C VAL A 169 27.62 -14.35 9.30
N ALA A 170 27.68 -13.08 8.88
CA ALA A 170 27.52 -11.96 9.80
C ALA A 170 26.07 -11.48 9.83
N LEU A 171 25.62 -11.08 11.01
CA LEU A 171 24.36 -10.36 11.23
C LEU A 171 24.71 -9.01 11.84
N ASP A 172 24.29 -7.92 11.17
CA ASP A 172 24.43 -6.59 11.74
C ASP A 172 23.32 -6.28 12.76
N ASN A 173 23.43 -5.16 13.47
CA ASN A 173 22.43 -4.70 14.43
C ASN A 173 21.02 -4.48 13.85
N ASN A 174 20.91 -4.28 12.53
CA ASN A 174 19.64 -4.21 11.79
C ASN A 174 19.14 -5.59 11.31
N LYS A 175 19.85 -6.67 11.68
CA LYS A 175 19.58 -8.06 11.28
C LYS A 175 19.75 -8.33 9.78
N ASN A 176 20.49 -7.48 9.03
CA ASN A 176 20.94 -7.81 7.70
C ASN A 176 21.99 -8.91 7.76
N SER A 177 21.94 -9.86 6.82
CA SER A 177 22.90 -10.96 6.80
C SER A 177 23.93 -10.76 5.69
N PHE A 178 25.21 -11.03 6.03
CA PHE A 178 26.34 -11.04 5.11
C PHE A 178 26.86 -12.47 5.01
N LEU A 179 27.07 -12.92 3.80
CA LEU A 179 27.66 -14.23 3.47
C LEU A 179 28.97 -13.98 2.74
N VAL A 180 30.08 -14.52 3.28
CA VAL A 180 31.42 -14.30 2.74
C VAL A 180 32.29 -15.53 3.02
N ASP A 181 33.04 -15.98 2.01
CA ASP A 181 33.93 -17.13 2.20
C ASP A 181 35.18 -16.77 3.03
N LEU A 182 35.78 -15.61 2.77
CA LEU A 182 36.96 -15.12 3.48
C LEU A 182 36.83 -13.63 3.82
N SER A 183 37.04 -13.29 5.09
CA SER A 183 37.01 -11.91 5.55
C SER A 183 38.00 -11.62 6.66
N TYR A 184 38.25 -10.34 6.86
CA TYR A 184 39.13 -9.82 7.91
C TYR A 184 38.40 -8.73 8.69
N LEU A 185 38.41 -8.86 10.01
CA LEU A 185 37.93 -7.82 10.94
C LEU A 185 39.14 -7.05 11.48
N ASP A 186 39.29 -5.81 11.01
CA ASP A 186 40.36 -4.88 11.49
C ASP A 186 39.82 -4.10 12.68
N LEU A 187 40.30 -4.45 13.90
CA LEU A 187 39.85 -3.85 15.15
C LEU A 187 40.40 -2.42 15.34
N ASN A 188 41.53 -2.07 14.69
CA ASN A 188 42.08 -0.70 14.75
C ASN A 188 41.19 0.28 13.97
N LYS A 189 40.73 -0.13 12.80
CA LYS A 189 39.85 0.67 11.92
C LYS A 189 38.39 0.45 12.21
N LYS A 190 38.03 -0.59 12.96
CA LYS A 190 36.67 -1.05 13.20
C LYS A 190 35.95 -1.36 11.91
N GLU A 191 36.61 -2.08 11.00
CA GLU A 191 36.13 -2.37 9.65
C GLU A 191 36.19 -3.87 9.36
N LEU A 192 35.09 -4.37 8.76
CA LEU A 192 35.02 -5.67 8.14
C LEU A 192 35.41 -5.54 6.67
N ILE A 193 36.46 -6.23 6.26
CA ILE A 193 36.95 -6.28 4.87
C ILE A 193 36.70 -7.68 4.34
N ALA A 194 36.06 -7.79 3.18
CA ALA A 194 35.70 -9.07 2.61
C ALA A 194 35.77 -9.09 1.08
N LYS A 195 35.84 -10.30 0.53
CA LYS A 195 35.84 -10.54 -0.91
C LYS A 195 34.67 -11.45 -1.27
N ASP A 196 34.08 -11.21 -2.48
CA ASP A 196 32.99 -12.01 -3.06
C ASP A 196 31.77 -12.13 -2.12
N ILE A 197 31.16 -10.97 -1.81
CA ILE A 197 30.11 -10.86 -0.83
C ILE A 197 28.70 -11.09 -1.40
N SER A 198 27.81 -11.60 -0.54
CA SER A 198 26.36 -11.55 -0.70
C SER A 198 25.71 -11.02 0.57
N MET A 199 25.04 -9.89 0.49
CA MET A 199 24.28 -9.27 1.58
C MET A 199 22.80 -9.38 1.32
N ASN A 200 22.00 -9.79 2.31
CA ASN A 200 20.55 -9.80 2.26
C ASN A 200 20.01 -8.81 3.29
N PHE A 201 19.08 -7.96 2.90
CA PHE A 201 18.43 -6.99 3.77
C PHE A 201 17.24 -7.63 4.48
N LYS A 202 17.09 -7.38 5.77
CA LYS A 202 15.91 -7.81 6.53
C LYS A 202 14.78 -6.82 6.32
N LEU A 203 13.68 -7.26 5.72
CA LEU A 203 12.47 -6.45 5.58
C LEU A 203 11.69 -6.39 6.90
N ILE A 204 11.03 -5.26 7.17
CA ILE A 204 10.20 -5.02 8.36
C ILE A 204 8.87 -5.78 8.24
N GLU A 205 8.31 -5.84 7.03
CA GLU A 205 7.08 -6.56 6.72
C GLU A 205 7.36 -7.86 5.96
N ALA A 206 6.51 -8.86 6.16
CA ALA A 206 6.60 -10.10 5.41
C ALA A 206 6.38 -9.81 3.92
N SER A 207 7.42 -9.97 3.13
CA SER A 207 7.39 -9.82 1.68
C SER A 207 7.98 -11.06 1.05
N GLU A 208 7.45 -11.43 -0.11
CA GLU A 208 8.03 -12.50 -0.92
C GLU A 208 9.33 -12.06 -1.62
N ASN A 209 9.63 -10.76 -1.60
CA ASN A 209 10.83 -10.20 -2.21
C ASN A 209 12.04 -10.34 -1.29
N GLU A 210 13.21 -10.51 -1.90
CA GLU A 210 14.48 -10.75 -1.22
C GLU A 210 15.51 -9.71 -1.67
N PRO A 211 15.48 -8.49 -1.08
CA PRO A 211 16.45 -7.45 -1.43
C PRO A 211 17.86 -7.91 -1.06
N ARG A 212 18.75 -7.84 -2.04
CA ARG A 212 20.12 -8.33 -1.88
C ARG A 212 21.13 -7.51 -2.68
N LEU A 213 22.33 -7.47 -2.14
CA LEU A 213 23.49 -6.82 -2.72
C LEU A 213 24.60 -7.85 -2.85
N LYS A 214 25.21 -7.96 -4.03
CA LYS A 214 26.37 -8.78 -4.29
C LYS A 214 27.52 -7.92 -4.80
N GLY A 215 28.75 -8.30 -4.57
CA GLY A 215 29.89 -7.58 -5.11
C GLY A 215 31.22 -8.29 -4.90
N ARG A 216 32.26 -7.74 -5.53
CA ARG A 216 33.60 -8.33 -5.53
C ARG A 216 34.35 -8.07 -4.23
N SER A 217 34.20 -6.88 -3.65
CA SER A 217 34.85 -6.50 -2.38
C SER A 217 33.88 -5.71 -1.52
N LEU A 218 34.07 -5.81 -0.21
CA LEU A 218 33.29 -5.10 0.80
C LEU A 218 34.23 -4.47 1.81
N ILE A 219 33.93 -3.24 2.19
CA ILE A 219 34.43 -2.58 3.40
C ILE A 219 33.20 -2.11 4.18
N SER A 220 33.03 -2.61 5.41
CA SER A 220 31.88 -2.26 6.24
C SER A 220 32.33 -1.82 7.63
N ASN A 221 31.86 -0.63 8.05
CA ASN A 221 32.04 -0.12 9.41
C ASN A 221 30.69 0.25 10.03
N GLU A 222 30.66 0.89 11.17
CA GLU A 222 29.44 1.33 11.86
C GLU A 222 28.50 2.14 10.95
N ARG A 223 29.07 3.04 10.14
CA ARG A 223 28.29 4.01 9.33
C ARG A 223 28.06 3.56 7.90
N TYR A 224 29.05 2.97 7.27
CA TYR A 224 29.02 2.68 5.83
C TYR A 224 29.29 1.21 5.53
N THR A 225 28.61 0.71 4.51
CA THR A 225 29.00 -0.50 3.78
C THR A 225 29.28 -0.09 2.34
N ILE A 226 30.51 -0.28 1.86
CA ILE A 226 30.95 0.05 0.52
C ILE A 226 31.25 -1.27 -0.21
N VAL A 227 30.67 -1.44 -1.36
CA VAL A 227 30.83 -2.62 -2.21
C VAL A 227 31.31 -2.20 -3.60
N GLU A 228 32.43 -2.73 -4.04
CA GLU A 228 32.95 -2.50 -5.37
C GLU A 228 32.41 -3.52 -6.38
N LYS A 229 32.15 -3.05 -7.62
CA LYS A 229 31.57 -3.83 -8.71
C LYS A 229 30.33 -4.58 -8.23
N GLY A 230 29.46 -3.81 -7.56
CA GLY A 230 28.29 -4.33 -6.90
C GLY A 230 27.08 -4.43 -7.82
N THR A 231 26.16 -5.31 -7.43
CA THR A 231 24.83 -5.47 -8.04
C THR A 231 23.79 -5.55 -6.95
N PHE A 232 22.76 -4.72 -7.06
CA PHE A 232 21.61 -4.72 -6.15
C PHE A 232 20.34 -5.14 -6.90
N THR A 233 19.49 -5.95 -6.27
CA THR A 233 18.15 -6.26 -6.74
C THR A 233 17.20 -6.46 -5.57
N PHE A 234 15.90 -6.24 -5.79
CA PHE A 234 14.83 -6.47 -4.82
C PHE A 234 13.99 -7.71 -5.16
N CYS A 235 14.23 -8.33 -6.30
CA CYS A 235 13.46 -9.45 -6.81
C CYS A 235 13.67 -10.72 -5.99
N LYS A 236 12.69 -11.64 -5.98
CA LYS A 236 12.86 -13.00 -5.44
C LYS A 236 14.11 -13.68 -5.98
N LYS A 237 14.75 -14.50 -5.16
CA LYS A 237 15.87 -15.35 -5.60
C LYS A 237 15.37 -16.41 -6.58
N ARG A 238 16.09 -16.54 -7.70
CA ARG A 238 15.77 -17.47 -8.81
C ARG A 238 17.05 -18.09 -9.37
N GLU A 239 16.93 -19.22 -10.04
CA GLU A 239 18.06 -19.87 -10.71
C GLU A 239 18.64 -19.02 -11.86
N LYS A 240 17.79 -18.23 -12.52
CA LYS A 240 18.19 -17.30 -13.59
C LYS A 240 18.39 -15.87 -13.05
N CYS A 241 18.95 -14.98 -13.91
CA CYS A 241 19.12 -13.57 -13.58
C CYS A 241 17.80 -12.94 -13.12
N PRO A 242 17.85 -11.99 -12.16
CA PRO A 242 16.66 -11.29 -11.71
C PRO A 242 16.04 -10.45 -12.86
N PRO A 243 14.72 -10.21 -12.85
CA PRO A 243 14.05 -9.36 -13.82
C PRO A 243 14.68 -7.97 -13.97
N TRP A 244 15.17 -7.42 -12.86
CA TRP A 244 15.99 -6.22 -12.90
C TRP A 244 17.11 -6.25 -11.86
N GLU A 245 18.20 -5.57 -12.17
CA GLU A 245 19.29 -5.32 -11.25
C GLU A 245 19.94 -3.96 -11.54
N MET A 246 20.45 -3.34 -10.49
CA MET A 246 21.26 -2.13 -10.55
C MET A 246 22.72 -2.52 -10.34
N SER A 247 23.55 -2.47 -11.37
CA SER A 247 24.98 -2.73 -11.28
C SER A 247 25.76 -1.43 -11.28
N ALA A 248 26.81 -1.33 -10.46
CA ALA A 248 27.64 -0.13 -10.36
C ALA A 248 29.10 -0.45 -10.08
N ASP A 249 30.00 0.50 -10.38
CA ASP A 249 31.40 0.37 -9.99
C ASP A 249 31.58 0.42 -8.47
N GLU A 250 30.78 1.25 -7.78
CA GLU A 250 30.74 1.39 -6.32
C GLU A 250 29.29 1.52 -5.87
N ILE A 251 28.93 0.74 -4.85
CA ILE A 251 27.65 0.84 -4.14
C ILE A 251 27.98 1.14 -2.69
N LYS A 252 27.47 2.27 -2.17
CA LYS A 252 27.69 2.71 -0.79
C LYS A 252 26.37 2.78 -0.05
N HIS A 253 26.18 1.93 0.95
CA HIS A 253 25.06 1.97 1.88
C HIS A 253 25.42 2.81 3.10
N ASP A 254 24.74 3.92 3.30
CA ASP A 254 24.81 4.74 4.52
C ASP A 254 23.75 4.22 5.50
N LYS A 255 24.21 3.50 6.52
CA LYS A 255 23.36 2.83 7.52
C LYS A 255 22.57 3.82 8.39
N GLN A 256 23.12 5.03 8.64
CA GLN A 256 22.44 6.07 9.42
C GLN A 256 21.37 6.79 8.60
N LYS A 257 21.69 7.15 7.37
CA LYS A 257 20.75 7.79 6.44
C LYS A 257 19.79 6.81 5.80
N LYS A 258 20.04 5.50 5.96
CA LYS A 258 19.29 4.42 5.31
C LYS A 258 19.13 4.64 3.81
N THR A 259 20.24 4.97 3.14
CA THR A 259 20.29 5.32 1.72
C THR A 259 21.42 4.56 1.03
N ILE A 260 21.13 4.04 -0.14
CA ILE A 260 22.09 3.34 -1.00
C ILE A 260 22.46 4.26 -2.16
N TYR A 261 23.75 4.59 -2.27
CA TYR A 261 24.32 5.44 -3.31
C TYR A 261 25.07 4.56 -4.32
N TYR A 262 24.99 4.94 -5.58
CA TYR A 262 25.64 4.26 -6.70
C TYR A 262 26.51 5.23 -7.49
N LYS A 263 27.68 4.77 -7.92
CA LYS A 263 28.57 5.46 -8.82
C LYS A 263 28.74 4.66 -10.10
N ASN A 264 28.56 5.31 -11.26
CA ASN A 264 28.56 4.68 -12.57
C ASN A 264 27.56 3.50 -12.64
N ALA A 265 26.30 3.77 -12.29
CA ALA A 265 25.25 2.76 -12.22
C ALA A 265 24.67 2.44 -13.60
N SER A 266 24.34 1.18 -13.82
CA SER A 266 23.56 0.72 -14.96
C SER A 266 22.37 -0.09 -14.49
N LEU A 267 21.17 0.35 -14.86
CA LEU A 267 19.96 -0.45 -14.70
C LEU A 267 19.97 -1.53 -15.79
N LYS A 268 19.90 -2.78 -15.38
CA LYS A 268 19.75 -3.92 -16.28
C LYS A 268 18.35 -4.53 -16.11
N ILE A 269 17.74 -4.89 -17.22
CA ILE A 269 16.51 -5.69 -17.30
C ILE A 269 16.87 -6.99 -18.03
N TYR A 270 16.71 -8.12 -17.33
CA TYR A 270 17.15 -9.44 -17.84
C TYR A 270 18.58 -9.41 -18.38
N ASP A 271 19.50 -8.87 -17.58
CA ASP A 271 20.95 -8.71 -17.87
C ASP A 271 21.30 -7.75 -19.03
N LYS A 272 20.33 -7.12 -19.68
CA LYS A 272 20.55 -6.08 -20.70
C LYS A 272 20.56 -4.71 -20.08
N LYS A 273 21.61 -3.92 -20.31
CA LYS A 273 21.71 -2.53 -19.87
C LYS A 273 20.67 -1.68 -20.61
N VAL A 274 19.77 -1.04 -19.85
CA VAL A 274 18.69 -0.20 -20.37
C VAL A 274 18.95 1.29 -20.10
N PHE A 275 19.44 1.62 -18.90
CA PHE A 275 19.76 2.99 -18.50
C PHE A 275 21.10 3.06 -17.81
N TYR A 276 21.79 4.19 -17.96
CA TYR A 276 23.03 4.53 -17.28
C TYR A 276 22.88 5.82 -16.47
N PHE A 277 23.36 5.77 -15.21
CA PHE A 277 23.35 6.89 -14.30
C PHE A 277 24.77 7.12 -13.74
N PRO A 278 25.41 8.28 -13.98
CA PRO A 278 26.71 8.58 -13.40
C PRO A 278 26.70 8.56 -11.88
N LYS A 279 25.61 9.04 -11.29
CA LYS A 279 25.28 8.95 -9.85
C LYS A 279 23.79 8.64 -9.70
N PHE A 280 23.49 7.72 -8.82
CA PHE A 280 22.11 7.35 -8.48
C PHE A 280 22.01 7.07 -6.98
N PHE A 281 20.88 7.23 -6.39
CA PHE A 281 20.62 6.83 -5.02
C PHE A 281 19.15 6.45 -4.83
N HIS A 282 18.89 5.60 -3.85
CA HIS A 282 17.55 5.27 -3.39
C HIS A 282 17.58 4.90 -1.91
N PRO A 283 16.42 4.91 -1.22
CA PRO A 283 16.32 4.42 0.14
C PRO A 283 16.70 2.94 0.24
N ASP A 284 17.21 2.54 1.38
CA ASP A 284 17.37 1.10 1.63
C ASP A 284 15.98 0.43 1.77
N PRO A 285 15.88 -0.89 1.54
CA PRO A 285 14.60 -1.61 1.54
C PRO A 285 13.82 -1.56 2.86
N THR A 286 14.43 -1.09 3.95
CA THR A 286 13.78 -0.97 5.27
C THR A 286 13.05 0.36 5.45
N VAL A 287 13.22 1.31 4.52
CA VAL A 287 12.61 2.64 4.58
C VAL A 287 11.31 2.66 3.79
N LYS A 288 10.20 2.99 4.45
CA LYS A 288 8.88 3.08 3.79
C LYS A 288 8.72 4.35 2.97
N ARG A 289 9.36 5.47 3.36
CA ARG A 289 9.24 6.78 2.69
C ARG A 289 10.58 7.50 2.68
N GLN A 290 11.07 7.85 1.51
CA GLN A 290 12.27 8.68 1.35
C GLN A 290 12.19 9.48 0.04
N SER A 291 12.75 10.71 0.07
CA SER A 291 12.85 11.57 -1.10
C SER A 291 13.70 10.95 -2.19
N GLY A 292 13.27 11.09 -3.45
CA GLY A 292 13.99 10.59 -4.60
C GLY A 292 13.22 10.71 -5.90
N PHE A 293 13.89 10.45 -7.01
CA PHE A 293 13.23 10.36 -8.31
C PHE A 293 12.34 9.12 -8.36
N LEU A 294 11.13 9.30 -8.87
CA LEU A 294 10.24 8.21 -9.26
C LEU A 294 10.56 7.76 -10.68
N ILE A 295 9.91 6.72 -11.13
CA ILE A 295 10.20 6.14 -12.45
C ILE A 295 9.77 7.10 -13.55
N PRO A 296 10.65 7.42 -14.50
CA PRO A 296 10.31 8.26 -15.64
C PRO A 296 9.31 7.54 -16.56
N SER A 297 8.47 8.31 -17.23
CA SER A 297 7.61 7.81 -18.29
C SER A 297 7.82 8.59 -19.59
N PHE A 298 7.66 7.86 -20.71
CA PHE A 298 7.72 8.41 -22.04
C PHE A 298 6.35 8.35 -22.67
N GLN A 299 5.95 9.42 -23.31
CA GLN A 299 4.69 9.53 -24.03
C GLN A 299 4.95 10.15 -25.39
N ASP A 300 4.38 9.59 -26.43
CA ASP A 300 4.27 10.19 -27.74
C ASP A 300 2.78 10.39 -28.04
N ASN A 301 2.41 11.62 -28.36
CA ASN A 301 1.03 12.02 -28.60
C ASN A 301 0.97 12.82 -29.90
N SER A 302 0.01 12.53 -30.75
CA SER A 302 -0.18 13.20 -32.05
C SER A 302 -0.35 14.73 -31.93
N THR A 303 -0.92 15.21 -30.81
CA THR A 303 -1.20 16.62 -30.59
C THR A 303 -0.06 17.33 -29.83
N ALA A 304 0.50 16.69 -28.79
CA ALA A 304 1.49 17.29 -27.91
C ALA A 304 2.94 16.91 -28.25
N GLY A 305 3.16 15.85 -29.07
CA GLY A 305 4.48 15.35 -29.44
C GLY A 305 5.10 14.43 -28.38
N LEU A 306 6.39 14.11 -28.61
CA LEU A 306 7.17 13.27 -27.69
C LEU A 306 7.50 14.03 -26.41
N SER A 307 7.25 13.40 -25.27
CA SER A 307 7.56 13.98 -23.95
C SER A 307 8.16 12.96 -22.99
N LEU A 308 9.00 13.47 -22.06
CA LEU A 308 9.59 12.77 -20.95
C LEU A 308 9.06 13.35 -19.64
N THR A 309 8.43 12.56 -18.82
CA THR A 309 8.01 12.92 -17.46
C THR A 309 8.98 12.31 -16.46
N LEU A 310 9.51 13.15 -15.53
CA LEU A 310 10.50 12.76 -14.53
C LEU A 310 10.05 13.17 -13.12
N PRO A 311 9.17 12.40 -12.46
CA PRO A 311 8.65 12.79 -11.15
C PRO A 311 9.72 12.72 -10.07
N TYR A 312 9.68 13.66 -9.12
CA TYR A 312 10.50 13.69 -7.92
C TYR A 312 9.62 13.77 -6.68
N PHE A 313 9.75 12.78 -5.82
CA PHE A 313 9.06 12.71 -4.52
C PHE A 313 9.95 13.30 -3.43
N LEU A 314 9.42 14.21 -2.63
CA LEU A 314 10.08 14.84 -1.49
C LEU A 314 9.30 14.55 -0.21
N ALA A 315 9.79 13.63 0.61
CA ALA A 315 9.30 13.39 1.95
C ALA A 315 9.76 14.52 2.89
N MET A 316 8.86 15.45 3.21
CA MET A 316 9.20 16.62 4.05
C MET A 316 9.17 16.28 5.54
N ALA A 317 8.21 15.42 5.93
CA ALA A 317 8.06 14.89 7.30
C ALA A 317 7.31 13.54 7.24
N GLU A 318 7.12 12.88 8.38
CA GLU A 318 6.38 11.61 8.43
C GLU A 318 4.94 11.74 7.92
N ASN A 319 4.33 12.90 8.15
CA ASN A 319 2.93 13.19 7.85
C ASN A 319 2.72 14.12 6.63
N ARG A 320 3.79 14.54 5.92
CA ARG A 320 3.66 15.44 4.75
C ARG A 320 4.74 15.21 3.70
N ASP A 321 4.35 15.40 2.46
CA ASP A 321 5.22 15.28 1.29
C ASP A 321 4.78 16.18 0.14
N ILE A 322 5.64 16.25 -0.86
CA ILE A 322 5.34 16.90 -2.14
C ILE A 322 5.90 16.02 -3.27
N THR A 323 5.14 15.87 -4.34
CA THR A 323 5.59 15.25 -5.58
C THR A 323 5.65 16.31 -6.67
N LEU A 324 6.81 16.51 -7.26
CA LEU A 324 7.01 17.39 -8.40
C LEU A 324 7.10 16.52 -9.66
N THR A 325 6.27 16.82 -10.64
CA THR A 325 6.15 16.03 -11.88
C THR A 325 6.43 16.91 -13.10
N PRO A 326 7.71 17.27 -13.38
CA PRO A 326 8.06 17.96 -14.59
C PRO A 326 7.91 17.04 -15.82
N ARG A 327 7.40 17.61 -16.92
CA ARG A 327 7.29 16.98 -18.24
C ARG A 327 7.98 17.84 -19.26
N PHE A 328 8.96 17.27 -19.92
CA PHE A 328 9.78 17.90 -20.96
C PHE A 328 9.31 17.43 -22.32
N PHE A 329 9.05 18.37 -23.21
CA PHE A 329 8.65 18.09 -24.59
C PHE A 329 9.84 18.23 -25.53
N ASN A 330 9.74 17.69 -26.73
CA ASN A 330 10.77 17.83 -27.77
C ASN A 330 10.79 19.20 -28.43
N ASP A 331 9.83 20.07 -28.13
CA ASP A 331 9.72 21.47 -28.56
C ASP A 331 9.80 22.44 -27.37
N ASP A 332 9.60 23.74 -27.63
CA ASP A 332 9.70 24.83 -26.62
C ASP A 332 8.52 24.83 -25.62
N LYS A 333 8.05 23.65 -25.20
CA LYS A 333 6.97 23.46 -24.22
C LYS A 333 7.52 22.84 -22.95
N PHE A 334 6.98 23.26 -21.82
CA PHE A 334 7.30 22.73 -20.51
C PHE A 334 6.03 22.65 -19.66
N PHE A 335 5.89 21.55 -18.94
CA PHE A 335 4.80 21.34 -17.99
C PHE A 335 5.37 20.89 -16.66
N ILE A 336 4.81 21.39 -15.56
CA ILE A 336 5.11 20.92 -14.22
C ILE A 336 3.84 20.80 -13.41
N GLN A 337 3.65 19.66 -12.73
CA GLN A 337 2.59 19.45 -11.76
C GLN A 337 3.21 19.21 -10.38
N SER A 338 2.57 19.73 -9.34
CA SER A 338 3.00 19.63 -7.95
C SER A 338 1.85 19.16 -7.10
N GLU A 339 1.98 18.00 -6.48
CA GLU A 339 1.03 17.44 -5.53
C GLU A 339 1.62 17.52 -4.13
N PHE A 340 1.02 18.32 -3.25
CA PHE A 340 1.35 18.41 -1.83
C PHE A 340 0.29 17.67 -1.00
N ARG A 341 0.74 16.85 -0.04
CA ARG A 341 -0.12 16.11 0.88
C ARG A 341 0.34 16.29 2.31
N GLU A 342 -0.62 16.51 3.21
CA GLU A 342 -0.39 16.52 4.64
C GLU A 342 -1.51 15.80 5.37
N LYS A 343 -1.17 14.85 6.24
CA LYS A 343 -2.09 14.09 7.07
C LYS A 343 -1.79 14.34 8.54
N ASN A 344 -2.75 14.89 9.24
CA ASN A 344 -2.72 15.08 10.69
C ASN A 344 -3.66 14.07 11.37
N LYS A 345 -3.66 14.04 12.68
CA LYS A 345 -4.50 13.10 13.45
C LYS A 345 -5.98 13.13 13.02
N ASN A 346 -6.51 14.32 12.78
CA ASN A 346 -7.93 14.53 12.51
C ASN A 346 -8.17 15.36 11.24
N SER A 347 -7.16 15.61 10.43
CA SER A 347 -7.32 16.37 9.18
C SER A 347 -6.35 15.90 8.10
N ASN A 348 -6.80 16.01 6.85
CA ASN A 348 -6.00 15.77 5.66
C ASN A 348 -6.02 17.01 4.78
N HIS A 349 -4.89 17.35 4.19
CA HIS A 349 -4.75 18.41 3.20
C HIS A 349 -4.12 17.83 1.94
N MET A 350 -4.67 18.18 0.80
CA MET A 350 -4.11 17.88 -0.50
C MET A 350 -4.21 19.10 -1.39
N ILE A 351 -3.08 19.49 -1.99
CA ILE A 351 -3.01 20.54 -2.99
C ILE A 351 -2.40 19.94 -4.24
N ASP A 352 -3.06 20.12 -5.37
CA ASP A 352 -2.53 19.75 -6.68
C ASP A 352 -2.57 20.97 -7.58
N ALA A 353 -1.43 21.36 -8.09
CA ALA A 353 -1.28 22.54 -8.92
C ALA A 353 -0.35 22.24 -10.10
N SER A 354 -0.66 22.80 -11.27
CA SER A 354 0.20 22.67 -12.42
C SER A 354 0.31 23.94 -13.22
N GLN A 355 1.40 24.01 -13.98
CA GLN A 355 1.65 25.08 -14.94
C GLN A 355 2.17 24.49 -16.25
N PHE A 356 1.59 24.93 -17.34
CA PHE A 356 2.05 24.68 -18.71
C PHE A 356 2.54 25.98 -19.31
N VAL A 357 3.72 25.95 -19.88
CA VAL A 357 4.37 27.11 -20.53
C VAL A 357 4.74 26.70 -21.95
N SER A 358 4.38 27.55 -22.91
CA SER A 358 4.77 27.46 -24.32
C SER A 358 5.28 28.81 -24.80
N LYS A 359 6.20 28.82 -25.74
CA LYS A 359 6.78 30.09 -26.27
C LYS A 359 5.74 30.95 -26.96
N ASN A 360 4.72 30.37 -27.54
CA ASN A 360 3.76 31.06 -28.41
C ASN A 360 2.35 31.19 -27.79
N GLU A 361 2.15 30.74 -26.55
CA GLU A 361 0.85 30.75 -25.88
C GLU A 361 0.97 31.36 -24.48
N ASN A 362 -0.15 31.85 -23.97
CA ASN A 362 -0.24 32.27 -22.56
C ASN A 362 -0.05 31.06 -21.65
N SER A 363 0.58 31.27 -20.52
CA SER A 363 0.74 30.23 -19.49
C SER A 363 -0.64 29.76 -19.01
N LYS A 364 -0.85 28.45 -19.03
CA LYS A 364 -2.09 27.78 -18.54
C LYS A 364 -1.76 26.95 -17.28
N GLY A 365 -2.78 26.71 -16.45
CA GLY A 365 -2.56 25.94 -15.22
C GLY A 365 -3.85 25.59 -14.49
N HIS A 366 -3.69 24.79 -13.44
CA HIS A 366 -4.76 24.50 -12.48
C HIS A 366 -4.29 24.66 -11.04
N LEU A 367 -5.25 24.82 -10.14
CA LEU A 367 -5.08 24.77 -8.70
C LEU A 367 -6.25 24.03 -8.08
N PHE A 368 -5.98 22.86 -7.50
CA PHE A 368 -6.95 22.08 -6.77
C PHE A 368 -6.54 21.97 -5.31
N TYR A 369 -7.53 22.00 -4.42
CA TYR A 369 -7.33 21.82 -3.00
C TYR A 369 -8.45 20.99 -2.41
N ASN A 370 -8.08 19.99 -1.60
CA ASN A 370 -9.01 19.23 -0.77
C ASN A 370 -8.56 19.25 0.68
N PHE A 371 -9.48 19.57 1.56
CA PHE A 371 -9.29 19.55 3.00
C PHE A 371 -10.42 18.75 3.66
N ASP A 372 -10.04 17.76 4.44
CA ASP A 372 -10.95 16.93 5.23
C ASP A 372 -10.57 17.03 6.69
N LYS A 373 -11.56 17.21 7.55
CA LYS A 373 -11.39 17.20 9.00
C LYS A 373 -12.54 16.48 9.67
N SER A 374 -12.23 15.52 10.55
CA SER A 374 -13.21 14.78 11.35
C SER A 374 -12.90 14.93 12.84
N PHE A 375 -13.94 15.16 13.64
CA PHE A 375 -13.84 15.24 15.09
C PHE A 375 -15.20 14.94 15.73
N SER A 376 -15.21 14.52 16.98
CA SER A 376 -16.42 14.32 17.78
C SER A 376 -16.59 15.44 18.83
N ASN A 377 -17.81 15.66 19.27
CA ASN A 377 -18.14 16.54 20.37
C ASN A 377 -19.26 15.93 21.27
N ASN A 378 -19.65 16.62 22.30
CA ASN A 378 -20.66 16.12 23.26
C ASN A 378 -22.07 15.91 22.66
N SER A 379 -22.36 16.47 21.49
CA SER A 379 -23.68 16.42 20.86
C SER A 379 -23.73 15.54 19.63
N PHE A 380 -22.60 15.33 18.98
CA PHE A 380 -22.46 14.53 17.74
C PHE A 380 -21.30 13.57 17.86
N ASP A 381 -21.55 12.33 17.44
CA ASP A 381 -20.57 11.26 17.46
C ASP A 381 -19.47 11.53 16.42
N ASP A 382 -19.83 12.16 15.31
CA ASP A 382 -18.89 12.62 14.31
C ASP A 382 -19.34 13.93 13.68
N VAL A 383 -18.34 14.79 13.42
CA VAL A 383 -18.47 16.06 12.72
C VAL A 383 -17.41 16.08 11.62
N GLU A 384 -17.84 16.09 10.39
CA GLU A 384 -16.97 16.12 9.21
C GLU A 384 -17.06 17.47 8.52
N LEU A 385 -15.90 18.08 8.29
CA LEU A 385 -15.75 19.29 7.50
C LEU A 385 -14.89 18.96 6.27
N ASN A 386 -15.45 19.15 5.09
CA ASN A 386 -14.74 19.03 3.82
C ASN A 386 -14.76 20.39 3.08
N ILE A 387 -13.61 20.79 2.56
CA ILE A 387 -13.46 21.96 1.69
C ILE A 387 -12.79 21.49 0.40
N LYS A 388 -13.40 21.76 -0.72
CA LYS A 388 -12.89 21.41 -2.05
C LYS A 388 -12.87 22.65 -2.93
N LEU A 389 -11.73 22.90 -3.56
CA LEU A 389 -11.56 23.99 -4.52
C LEU A 389 -10.94 23.43 -5.80
N GLU A 390 -11.55 23.73 -6.93
CA GLU A 390 -11.09 23.34 -8.25
C GLU A 390 -11.09 24.57 -9.15
N GLN A 391 -9.94 24.95 -9.68
CA GLN A 391 -9.76 26.12 -10.54
C GLN A 391 -8.83 25.77 -11.70
N VAL A 392 -9.22 26.22 -12.89
CA VAL A 392 -8.40 26.14 -14.12
C VAL A 392 -8.32 27.49 -14.79
N THR A 393 -7.26 27.72 -15.53
CA THR A 393 -7.09 28.97 -16.30
C THR A 393 -7.66 28.90 -17.72
N ASP A 394 -8.01 27.68 -18.18
CA ASP A 394 -8.46 27.43 -19.53
C ASP A 394 -9.41 26.21 -19.54
N GLU A 395 -10.47 26.28 -20.30
CA GLU A 395 -11.58 25.30 -20.29
C GLU A 395 -11.16 23.91 -20.81
N THR A 396 -10.21 23.85 -21.73
CA THR A 396 -9.72 22.61 -22.33
C THR A 396 -8.45 22.08 -21.64
N TYR A 397 -7.87 22.86 -20.70
CA TYR A 397 -6.57 22.57 -20.10
C TYR A 397 -6.41 21.18 -19.53
N LEU A 398 -7.42 20.70 -18.76
CA LEU A 398 -7.37 19.40 -18.09
C LEU A 398 -7.34 18.25 -19.09
N LYS A 399 -8.16 18.34 -20.14
CA LYS A 399 -8.24 17.34 -21.21
C LYS A 399 -6.98 17.35 -22.08
N ALA A 400 -6.54 18.54 -22.51
CA ALA A 400 -5.38 18.69 -23.39
C ALA A 400 -4.08 18.15 -22.77
N ASN A 401 -3.89 18.35 -21.45
CA ASN A 401 -2.70 17.91 -20.74
C ASN A 401 -2.87 16.54 -20.06
N LYS A 402 -4.05 15.91 -20.17
CA LYS A 402 -4.39 14.62 -19.51
C LYS A 402 -4.01 14.66 -18.03
N ILE A 403 -4.56 15.65 -17.29
CA ILE A 403 -4.24 15.87 -15.89
C ILE A 403 -4.80 14.73 -15.05
N GLU A 404 -3.94 13.92 -14.47
CA GLU A 404 -4.32 12.94 -13.45
C GLU A 404 -4.23 13.60 -12.07
N SER A 405 -5.36 13.73 -11.39
CA SER A 405 -5.42 14.26 -10.02
C SER A 405 -6.40 13.44 -9.18
N PRO A 406 -6.03 13.10 -7.92
CA PRO A 406 -6.95 12.40 -7.03
C PRO A 406 -8.09 13.28 -6.51
N ILE A 407 -8.08 14.60 -6.79
CA ILE A 407 -9.07 15.56 -6.31
C ILE A 407 -10.25 15.67 -7.27
N ILE A 408 -10.00 15.71 -8.59
CA ILE A 408 -11.05 15.90 -9.60
C ILE A 408 -11.76 14.60 -9.94
N ASN A 409 -13.07 14.72 -10.25
CA ASN A 409 -13.89 13.62 -10.74
C ASN A 409 -14.27 13.77 -12.21
N SER A 410 -14.11 14.97 -12.80
CA SER A 410 -14.50 15.28 -14.16
C SER A 410 -13.53 16.28 -14.78
N PHE A 411 -13.23 16.10 -16.06
CA PHE A 411 -12.46 17.08 -16.83
C PHE A 411 -13.32 18.21 -17.40
N SER A 412 -14.64 18.10 -17.31
CA SER A 412 -15.58 19.08 -17.87
C SER A 412 -16.36 19.85 -16.82
N ASN A 413 -16.44 19.33 -15.58
CA ASN A 413 -17.21 19.96 -14.52
C ASN A 413 -16.35 20.08 -13.27
N LEU A 414 -16.10 21.31 -12.85
CA LEU A 414 -15.38 21.63 -11.62
C LEU A 414 -16.37 21.81 -10.47
N THR A 415 -15.94 21.42 -9.26
CA THR A 415 -16.77 21.54 -8.06
C THR A 415 -15.99 22.27 -6.97
N ASN A 416 -16.49 23.45 -6.59
CA ASN A 416 -16.01 24.14 -5.40
C ASN A 416 -17.02 23.98 -4.29
N SER A 417 -16.65 23.42 -3.15
CA SER A 417 -17.60 23.08 -2.09
C SER A 417 -17.04 23.30 -0.70
N LEU A 418 -17.94 23.69 0.21
CA LEU A 418 -17.77 23.65 1.64
C LEU A 418 -18.88 22.77 2.21
N ASN A 419 -18.54 21.60 2.71
CA ASN A 419 -19.47 20.64 3.28
C ASN A 419 -19.22 20.51 4.78
N LEU A 420 -20.31 20.59 5.57
CA LEU A 420 -20.32 20.30 7.00
C LEU A 420 -21.38 19.26 7.28
N GLN A 421 -20.94 18.09 7.71
CA GLN A 421 -21.80 16.97 8.10
C GLN A 421 -21.66 16.71 9.60
N MET A 422 -22.78 16.55 10.29
CA MET A 422 -22.83 16.24 11.72
C MET A 422 -23.85 15.14 11.95
N TYR A 423 -23.49 14.10 12.65
CA TYR A 423 -24.42 13.02 12.95
C TYR A 423 -24.22 12.41 14.34
N ASN A 424 -25.32 11.90 14.87
CA ASN A 424 -25.37 10.99 16.00
C ASN A 424 -26.43 9.91 15.69
N GLU A 425 -26.70 9.00 16.63
CA GLU A 425 -27.67 7.90 16.46
C GLU A 425 -29.09 8.37 16.02
N VAL A 426 -29.46 9.60 16.32
CA VAL A 426 -30.82 10.13 16.13
C VAL A 426 -30.92 11.23 15.09
N VAL A 427 -29.87 12.04 14.94
CA VAL A 427 -29.89 13.26 14.12
C VAL A 427 -28.72 13.24 13.10
N THR A 428 -29.04 13.57 11.86
CA THR A 428 -28.06 13.87 10.82
C THR A 428 -28.32 15.26 10.26
N ILE A 429 -27.29 16.08 10.20
CA ILE A 429 -27.30 17.43 9.60
C ILE A 429 -26.19 17.46 8.54
N ASN A 430 -26.55 17.91 7.35
CA ASN A 430 -25.59 18.15 6.29
C ASN A 430 -25.86 19.53 5.68
N THR A 431 -24.81 20.34 5.55
CA THR A 431 -24.90 21.68 4.99
C THR A 431 -23.78 21.86 3.96
N ASN A 432 -24.14 22.24 2.75
CA ASN A 432 -23.21 22.42 1.64
C ASN A 432 -23.33 23.83 1.06
N LEU A 433 -22.21 24.38 0.69
CA LEU A 433 -22.10 25.55 -0.18
C LEU A 433 -21.39 25.08 -1.45
N ASP A 434 -22.16 24.72 -2.47
CA ASP A 434 -21.62 24.17 -3.71
C ASP A 434 -21.66 25.23 -4.82
N VAL A 435 -20.56 25.31 -5.57
CA VAL A 435 -20.43 26.06 -6.81
C VAL A 435 -19.91 25.11 -7.88
N TYR A 436 -20.70 24.87 -8.89
CA TYR A 436 -20.33 24.05 -10.04
C TYR A 436 -19.93 24.96 -11.20
N GLU A 437 -18.89 24.58 -11.91
CA GLU A 437 -18.44 25.25 -13.14
C GLU A 437 -18.39 24.24 -14.28
N ASP A 438 -19.21 24.45 -15.30
CA ASP A 438 -19.29 23.63 -16.52
C ASP A 438 -18.37 24.21 -17.59
N LEU A 439 -17.20 23.61 -17.78
CA LEU A 439 -16.19 24.04 -18.73
C LEU A 439 -16.59 23.87 -20.20
N THR A 440 -17.75 23.27 -20.50
CA THR A 440 -18.29 23.15 -21.86
C THR A 440 -19.17 24.32 -22.23
N LYS A 441 -19.42 25.26 -21.33
CA LYS A 441 -20.23 26.44 -21.54
C LYS A 441 -19.42 27.71 -21.49
N ASN A 442 -19.82 28.68 -22.27
CA ASN A 442 -19.18 30.00 -22.30
C ASN A 442 -19.87 30.97 -21.33
N ASP A 443 -19.14 31.96 -20.86
CA ASP A 443 -19.60 33.09 -20.06
C ASP A 443 -20.23 32.76 -18.70
N SER A 444 -21.18 33.55 -18.25
CA SER A 444 -21.82 33.46 -16.96
C SER A 444 -22.68 32.22 -16.74
N ASP A 445 -23.11 31.58 -17.82
CA ASP A 445 -23.97 30.41 -17.79
C ASP A 445 -23.22 29.13 -17.38
N LYS A 446 -21.89 29.20 -17.31
CA LYS A 446 -21.08 28.08 -16.83
C LYS A 446 -21.20 27.85 -15.32
N TYR A 447 -21.60 28.87 -14.53
CA TYR A 447 -21.64 28.77 -13.07
C TYR A 447 -23.04 28.39 -12.54
N GLU A 448 -23.07 27.46 -11.61
CA GLU A 448 -24.23 27.07 -10.86
C GLU A 448 -23.93 27.12 -9.36
N TYR A 449 -24.65 27.97 -8.61
CA TYR A 449 -24.50 28.16 -7.17
C TYR A 449 -25.62 27.42 -6.43
N VAL A 450 -25.28 26.49 -5.54
CA VAL A 450 -26.26 25.62 -4.85
C VAL A 450 -25.95 25.48 -3.36
N PRO A 451 -26.07 26.54 -2.54
CA PRO A 451 -26.10 26.33 -1.11
C PRO A 451 -27.32 25.48 -0.74
N ASN A 452 -27.08 24.43 0.03
CA ASN A 452 -28.12 23.47 0.42
C ASN A 452 -27.92 22.94 1.82
N PHE A 453 -28.98 22.43 2.42
CA PHE A 453 -28.93 21.74 3.68
C PHE A 453 -29.86 20.54 3.70
N SER A 454 -29.54 19.54 4.50
CA SER A 454 -30.42 18.47 4.88
C SER A 454 -30.37 18.21 6.38
N PHE A 455 -31.51 18.01 6.98
CA PHE A 455 -31.70 17.64 8.37
C PHE A 455 -32.55 16.38 8.42
N SER A 456 -32.14 15.38 9.15
CA SER A 456 -32.90 14.16 9.39
C SER A 456 -32.89 13.82 10.86
N LYS A 457 -34.09 13.50 11.40
CA LYS A 457 -34.25 13.08 12.78
C LYS A 457 -35.13 11.84 12.88
N ILE A 458 -34.62 10.79 13.49
CA ILE A 458 -35.37 9.60 13.91
C ILE A 458 -36.08 9.97 15.23
N MET A 459 -37.40 10.03 15.22
CA MET A 459 -38.18 10.38 16.40
C MET A 459 -38.39 9.15 17.30
N ASN A 460 -38.64 7.99 16.65
CA ASN A 460 -38.70 6.65 17.25
C ASN A 460 -38.62 5.62 16.13
N ASP A 461 -38.78 4.35 16.45
CA ASP A 461 -38.65 3.22 15.51
C ASP A 461 -39.57 3.33 14.27
N ASN A 462 -40.66 4.09 14.37
CA ASN A 462 -41.66 4.20 13.29
C ASN A 462 -41.72 5.58 12.65
N TYR A 463 -41.25 6.64 13.32
CA TYR A 463 -41.39 8.02 12.85
C TYR A 463 -40.04 8.65 12.53
N SER A 464 -39.95 9.25 11.36
CA SER A 464 -38.79 10.08 10.98
C SER A 464 -39.25 11.43 10.42
N PHE A 465 -38.46 12.45 10.70
CA PHE A 465 -38.63 13.78 10.14
C PHE A 465 -37.41 14.16 9.34
N LYS A 466 -37.62 14.60 8.08
CA LYS A 466 -36.57 15.07 7.17
C LYS A 466 -36.94 16.48 6.70
N SER A 467 -35.94 17.38 6.74
CA SER A 467 -36.08 18.73 6.19
C SER A 467 -34.87 19.00 5.31
N ASN A 468 -35.08 19.39 4.09
CA ASN A 468 -34.02 19.75 3.15
C ASN A 468 -34.43 21.00 2.39
N GLY A 469 -33.44 21.82 2.09
CA GLY A 469 -33.65 23.03 1.33
C GLY A 469 -32.44 23.39 0.51
N TYR A 470 -32.67 24.11 -0.55
CA TYR A 470 -31.62 24.66 -1.39
C TYR A 470 -32.02 26.01 -1.97
N TYR A 471 -30.98 26.78 -2.26
CA TYR A 471 -31.03 27.92 -3.15
C TYR A 471 -30.19 27.57 -4.37
N LYS A 472 -30.75 27.66 -5.56
CA LYS A 472 -30.06 27.39 -6.81
C LYS A 472 -30.10 28.64 -7.69
N ASN A 473 -28.96 29.07 -8.20
CA ASN A 473 -28.85 30.15 -9.18
C ASN A 473 -27.97 29.61 -10.33
N TYR A 474 -28.52 29.63 -11.54
CA TYR A 474 -27.89 29.08 -12.74
C TYR A 474 -28.36 29.78 -14.02
N ASN A 475 -27.64 29.56 -15.10
CA ASN A 475 -28.00 30.07 -16.44
C ASN A 475 -28.48 31.49 -16.39
N THR A 476 -27.68 32.44 -15.96
CA THR A 476 -27.93 33.87 -15.87
C THR A 476 -29.39 34.25 -15.62
N ASN A 477 -29.74 34.67 -14.42
CA ASN A 477 -31.07 35.09 -13.94
C ASN A 477 -32.11 33.97 -13.67
N ILE A 478 -31.75 32.70 -13.61
CA ILE A 478 -32.66 31.66 -13.13
C ILE A 478 -32.37 31.42 -11.67
N THR A 479 -33.38 31.57 -10.80
CA THR A 479 -33.27 31.30 -9.40
C THR A 479 -34.33 30.32 -8.90
N GLU A 480 -33.96 29.43 -8.00
CA GLU A 480 -34.87 28.50 -7.32
C GLU A 480 -34.55 28.46 -5.84
N LYS A 481 -35.56 28.71 -5.00
CA LYS A 481 -35.51 28.55 -3.53
C LYS A 481 -36.49 27.48 -3.17
N VAL A 482 -36.05 26.42 -2.52
CA VAL A 482 -36.90 25.28 -2.18
C VAL A 482 -36.66 24.85 -0.75
N LEU A 483 -37.75 24.62 -0.03
CA LEU A 483 -37.75 24.03 1.32
C LEU A 483 -38.74 22.88 1.34
N ILE A 484 -38.28 21.71 1.71
CA ILE A 484 -39.06 20.48 1.75
C ILE A 484 -39.00 19.92 3.18
N ASN A 485 -40.18 19.72 3.76
CA ASN A 485 -40.31 19.04 5.04
C ASN A 485 -41.10 17.75 4.83
N ASN A 486 -40.60 16.65 5.33
CA ASN A 486 -41.21 15.33 5.20
C ASN A 486 -41.32 14.66 6.55
N LEU A 487 -42.56 14.38 6.99
CA LEU A 487 -42.82 13.53 8.11
C LEU A 487 -43.27 12.17 7.61
N GLU A 488 -42.55 11.13 7.98
CA GLU A 488 -42.76 9.76 7.52
C GLU A 488 -43.01 8.83 8.70
N PHE A 489 -44.05 8.04 8.56
CA PHE A 489 -44.38 6.91 9.43
C PHE A 489 -44.22 5.63 8.65
N GLN A 490 -43.46 4.66 9.20
CA GLN A 490 -43.31 3.32 8.67
C GLN A 490 -43.66 2.32 9.77
N SER A 491 -44.67 1.48 9.49
CA SER A 491 -45.05 0.44 10.48
C SER A 491 -44.00 -0.66 10.51
N ASN A 492 -43.88 -1.35 11.64
CA ASN A 492 -43.18 -2.61 11.68
C ASN A 492 -43.83 -3.59 10.71
N MET A 493 -43.03 -4.47 10.12
CA MET A 493 -43.52 -5.54 9.26
C MET A 493 -44.40 -6.49 10.07
N LYS A 494 -45.67 -6.62 9.68
CA LYS A 494 -46.61 -7.54 10.31
C LYS A 494 -46.68 -8.86 9.53
N LEU A 495 -46.22 -9.94 10.16
CA LEU A 495 -46.38 -11.29 9.65
C LEU A 495 -47.74 -11.85 10.12
N PHE A 496 -48.57 -12.28 9.16
CA PHE A 496 -49.83 -12.99 9.43
C PHE A 496 -49.62 -14.51 9.48
N ASP A 497 -50.56 -15.22 10.14
CA ASP A 497 -50.48 -16.69 10.24
C ASP A 497 -50.46 -17.41 8.88
N SER A 498 -51.00 -16.76 7.86
CA SER A 498 -50.94 -17.23 6.46
C SER A 498 -49.54 -17.15 5.83
N GLY A 499 -48.56 -16.49 6.49
CA GLY A 499 -47.27 -16.22 5.90
C GLY A 499 -47.19 -14.90 5.11
N LEU A 500 -48.30 -14.16 5.01
CA LEU A 500 -48.33 -12.87 4.35
C LEU A 500 -47.64 -11.81 5.24
N ILE A 501 -46.78 -10.99 4.66
CA ILE A 501 -46.11 -9.87 5.33
C ILE A 501 -46.73 -8.58 4.83
N ASN A 502 -47.11 -7.69 5.73
CA ASN A 502 -47.63 -6.36 5.43
C ASN A 502 -46.82 -5.27 6.10
N GLU A 503 -46.55 -4.22 5.38
CA GLU A 503 -45.91 -3.00 5.81
C GLU A 503 -46.76 -1.80 5.36
N LYS A 504 -46.87 -0.78 6.16
CA LYS A 504 -47.61 0.45 5.88
C LYS A 504 -46.67 1.64 6.01
N ILE A 505 -46.70 2.52 5.02
CA ILE A 505 -45.92 3.75 4.98
C ILE A 505 -46.88 4.91 4.78
N PHE A 506 -46.75 5.93 5.62
CA PHE A 506 -47.49 7.18 5.46
C PHE A 506 -46.49 8.33 5.48
N SER A 507 -46.57 9.21 4.50
CA SER A 507 -45.68 10.35 4.37
C SER A 507 -46.50 11.61 4.14
N ILE A 508 -46.18 12.66 4.86
CA ILE A 508 -46.72 14.01 4.60
C ILE A 508 -45.53 14.89 4.22
N LYS A 509 -45.49 15.29 2.98
CA LYS A 509 -44.45 16.16 2.41
C LYS A 509 -45.02 17.57 2.23
N ASN A 510 -44.39 18.58 2.83
CA ASN A 510 -44.63 19.99 2.58
C ASN A 510 -43.50 20.53 1.69
N VAL A 511 -43.84 21.08 0.53
CA VAL A 511 -42.93 21.65 -0.44
C VAL A 511 -43.23 23.13 -0.60
N ASN A 512 -42.30 23.98 -0.18
CA ASN A 512 -42.34 25.41 -0.36
C ASN A 512 -41.31 25.81 -1.44
N SER A 513 -41.76 26.59 -2.42
CA SER A 513 -40.87 27.05 -3.47
C SER A 513 -41.12 28.51 -3.86
N ASP A 514 -40.03 29.20 -4.23
CA ASP A 514 -40.04 30.55 -4.78
C ASP A 514 -39.03 30.61 -5.90
N SER A 515 -39.39 31.01 -7.09
CA SER A 515 -38.53 30.96 -8.27
C SER A 515 -38.74 32.11 -9.22
N THR A 516 -37.70 32.36 -10.02
CA THR A 516 -37.70 33.35 -11.09
C THR A 516 -37.11 32.71 -12.35
N ASN A 517 -37.84 32.79 -13.47
CA ASN A 517 -37.45 32.23 -14.78
C ASN A 517 -37.16 30.74 -14.79
N SER A 518 -37.64 29.99 -13.79
CA SER A 518 -37.38 28.56 -13.67
C SER A 518 -38.29 27.74 -14.58
N ASN A 519 -37.70 26.75 -15.25
CA ASN A 519 -38.47 25.73 -15.96
C ASN A 519 -39.05 24.64 -15.02
N ASN A 520 -38.57 24.62 -13.77
CA ASN A 520 -38.93 23.60 -12.77
C ASN A 520 -40.06 24.05 -11.86
N PHE A 521 -40.22 25.37 -11.63
CA PHE A 521 -41.17 25.94 -10.69
C PHE A 521 -41.90 27.13 -11.34
N LYS A 522 -43.06 27.47 -10.80
CA LYS A 522 -43.79 28.66 -11.22
C LYS A 522 -43.11 29.91 -10.62
N ASP A 523 -43.06 31.00 -11.40
CA ASP A 523 -42.49 32.30 -10.98
C ASP A 523 -43.34 32.99 -9.91
N LYS A 524 -43.55 32.27 -8.81
CA LYS A 524 -44.27 32.75 -7.63
C LYS A 524 -43.98 31.86 -6.43
N THR A 525 -44.15 32.40 -5.24
CA THR A 525 -44.11 31.61 -4.01
C THR A 525 -45.27 30.60 -3.99
N THR A 526 -44.95 29.35 -3.75
CA THR A 526 -45.92 28.24 -3.63
C THR A 526 -45.66 27.42 -2.38
N ALA A 527 -46.73 26.88 -1.82
CA ALA A 527 -46.66 25.94 -0.68
C ALA A 527 -47.61 24.76 -0.98
N ASN A 528 -47.08 23.58 -1.06
CA ASN A 528 -47.84 22.37 -1.39
C ASN A 528 -47.69 21.34 -0.28
N ILE A 529 -48.80 20.69 0.07
CA ILE A 529 -48.82 19.57 1.03
C ILE A 529 -49.23 18.33 0.26
N ILE A 530 -48.39 17.31 0.30
CA ILE A 530 -48.53 16.08 -0.47
C ILE A 530 -48.56 14.89 0.49
N PRO A 531 -49.76 14.44 0.92
CA PRO A 531 -49.89 13.21 1.67
C PRO A 531 -49.80 12.00 0.73
N VAL A 532 -49.05 10.97 1.17
CA VAL A 532 -48.92 9.69 0.44
C VAL A 532 -49.14 8.57 1.46
N PHE A 533 -49.98 7.64 1.11
CA PHE A 533 -50.12 6.37 1.82
C PHE A 533 -49.76 5.23 0.90
N GLN A 534 -48.93 4.31 1.40
CA GLN A 534 -48.55 3.09 0.67
C GLN A 534 -48.67 1.91 1.63
N THR A 535 -49.23 0.80 1.10
CA THR A 535 -49.20 -0.48 1.82
C THR A 535 -48.62 -1.57 0.96
N ASN A 536 -47.61 -2.21 1.46
CA ASN A 536 -46.88 -3.26 0.79
C ASN A 536 -47.29 -4.63 1.35
N TYR A 537 -47.51 -5.57 0.46
CA TYR A 537 -47.79 -6.95 0.75
C TYR A 537 -46.76 -7.84 0.05
N THR A 538 -46.11 -8.70 0.80
CA THR A 538 -45.16 -9.69 0.28
C THR A 538 -45.52 -11.06 0.83
N TYR A 539 -45.44 -12.08 -0.03
CA TYR A 539 -45.78 -13.46 0.35
C TYR A 539 -44.63 -14.41 -0.01
N PRO A 540 -43.61 -14.51 0.86
CA PRO A 540 -42.44 -15.34 0.55
C PRO A 540 -42.78 -16.82 0.65
N LEU A 541 -42.63 -17.53 -0.47
CA LEU A 541 -42.79 -18.96 -0.61
C LEU A 541 -41.39 -19.59 -0.77
N ASN A 542 -41.01 -20.45 0.18
CA ASN A 542 -39.72 -21.12 0.17
C ASN A 542 -39.86 -22.60 -0.20
N LYS A 543 -39.00 -23.04 -1.14
CA LYS A 543 -38.87 -24.46 -1.48
C LYS A 543 -37.40 -24.87 -1.35
N GLU A 544 -37.13 -25.67 -0.34
CA GLU A 544 -35.81 -26.21 -0.14
C GLU A 544 -35.59 -27.49 -0.95
N THR A 545 -34.41 -27.59 -1.55
CA THR A 545 -33.88 -28.79 -2.17
C THR A 545 -32.61 -29.23 -1.44
N SER A 546 -32.00 -30.34 -1.80
CA SER A 546 -30.74 -30.80 -1.20
C SER A 546 -29.59 -29.74 -1.40
N LYS A 547 -29.58 -29.00 -2.50
CA LYS A 547 -28.51 -28.10 -2.88
C LYS A 547 -28.91 -26.63 -2.82
N PHE A 548 -30.16 -26.30 -3.08
CA PHE A 548 -30.62 -24.92 -3.24
C PHE A 548 -31.82 -24.61 -2.35
N ASN A 549 -31.87 -23.35 -1.96
CA ASN A 549 -33.04 -22.71 -1.39
C ASN A 549 -33.67 -21.83 -2.48
N ASN A 550 -34.93 -22.08 -2.84
CA ASN A 550 -35.64 -21.36 -3.90
C ASN A 550 -36.75 -20.53 -3.24
N LEU A 551 -36.64 -19.23 -3.35
CA LEU A 551 -37.58 -18.27 -2.77
C LEU A 551 -38.37 -17.61 -3.92
N ILE A 552 -39.71 -17.73 -3.88
CA ILE A 552 -40.62 -17.00 -4.75
C ILE A 552 -41.39 -16.02 -3.88
N THR A 553 -41.34 -14.73 -4.20
CA THR A 553 -41.98 -13.69 -3.42
C THR A 553 -42.91 -12.87 -4.31
N PRO A 554 -44.21 -13.23 -4.42
CA PRO A 554 -45.21 -12.31 -4.92
C PRO A 554 -45.24 -11.02 -4.12
N LYS A 555 -45.34 -9.88 -4.80
CA LYS A 555 -45.34 -8.55 -4.22
C LYS A 555 -46.51 -7.73 -4.77
N LEU A 556 -47.18 -7.01 -3.87
CA LEU A 556 -48.25 -6.06 -4.21
C LEU A 556 -48.07 -4.81 -3.40
N SER A 557 -48.02 -3.65 -4.03
CA SER A 557 -47.96 -2.35 -3.39
C SER A 557 -49.14 -1.50 -3.84
N LEU A 558 -49.96 -1.04 -2.89
CA LEU A 558 -51.06 -0.14 -3.13
C LEU A 558 -50.69 1.24 -2.65
N LYS A 559 -50.79 2.24 -3.52
CA LYS A 559 -50.40 3.62 -3.27
C LYS A 559 -51.57 4.58 -3.54
N LEU A 560 -51.74 5.49 -2.58
CA LEU A 560 -52.74 6.55 -2.62
C LEU A 560 -52.08 7.89 -2.33
N SER A 561 -52.23 8.85 -3.21
CA SER A 561 -51.81 10.24 -3.03
C SER A 561 -52.82 11.19 -3.66
N LEU A 562 -52.76 12.47 -3.29
CA LEU A 562 -53.57 13.48 -3.91
C LEU A 562 -53.30 13.57 -5.43
N PRO A 563 -54.29 13.87 -6.25
CA PRO A 563 -54.13 13.83 -7.72
C PRO A 563 -53.24 14.95 -8.30
N SER A 564 -52.93 16.01 -7.50
CA SER A 564 -52.07 17.09 -7.98
C SER A 564 -50.60 16.69 -7.92
N SER A 565 -49.92 16.61 -9.02
CA SER A 565 -48.48 16.47 -9.11
C SER A 565 -47.87 17.69 -9.83
N LYS A 566 -46.61 17.94 -9.54
CA LYS A 566 -45.80 18.86 -10.31
C LYS A 566 -45.62 18.28 -11.73
N ASP A 567 -45.71 19.12 -12.76
CA ASP A 567 -45.38 18.68 -14.12
C ASP A 567 -43.91 18.33 -14.25
N VAL A 568 -43.65 17.06 -14.40
CA VAL A 568 -42.30 16.48 -14.55
C VAL A 568 -42.16 15.66 -15.85
N ARG A 569 -43.05 15.87 -16.83
CA ARG A 569 -43.06 15.15 -18.09
C ARG A 569 -41.72 15.12 -18.81
N LYS A 570 -40.99 16.23 -18.75
CA LYS A 570 -39.70 16.40 -19.43
C LYS A 570 -38.52 15.87 -18.61
N LYS A 571 -38.72 15.44 -17.36
CA LYS A 571 -37.65 14.88 -16.54
C LYS A 571 -37.35 13.47 -17.03
N ASP A 572 -36.06 13.17 -17.08
CA ASP A 572 -35.61 11.83 -17.35
C ASP A 572 -35.77 10.95 -16.10
N ARG A 573 -36.55 9.86 -16.25
CA ARG A 573 -36.70 8.88 -15.17
C ARG A 573 -36.85 7.47 -15.74
N THR A 574 -35.85 6.64 -15.47
CA THR A 574 -35.93 5.22 -15.76
C THR A 574 -36.62 4.51 -14.59
N ILE A 575 -37.67 3.78 -14.89
CA ILE A 575 -38.32 2.87 -13.97
C ILE A 575 -37.84 1.46 -14.28
N GLY A 576 -37.27 0.81 -13.29
CA GLY A 576 -36.81 -0.57 -13.32
C GLY A 576 -37.37 -1.38 -12.16
N TYR A 577 -37.08 -2.66 -12.13
CA TYR A 577 -37.57 -3.55 -11.06
C TYR A 577 -37.17 -3.07 -9.65
N GLU A 578 -35.96 -2.52 -9.51
CA GLU A 578 -35.39 -2.07 -8.24
C GLU A 578 -36.15 -0.89 -7.60
N ASN A 579 -36.78 -0.03 -8.40
CA ASN A 579 -37.39 1.21 -7.92
C ASN A 579 -38.93 1.30 -8.13
N ILE A 580 -39.54 0.31 -8.76
CA ILE A 580 -40.99 0.37 -9.07
C ILE A 580 -41.88 0.26 -7.82
N TYR A 581 -41.36 -0.29 -6.72
CA TYR A 581 -42.06 -0.41 -5.42
C TYR A 581 -41.79 0.74 -4.47
N ASP A 582 -40.90 1.68 -4.81
CA ASP A 582 -40.56 2.81 -3.95
C ASP A 582 -41.73 3.73 -3.66
N LEU A 583 -41.75 4.32 -2.46
CA LEU A 583 -42.72 5.35 -2.11
C LEU A 583 -42.61 6.55 -3.06
N ASN A 584 -41.40 6.92 -3.45
CA ASN A 584 -41.12 7.99 -4.41
C ASN A 584 -40.44 7.44 -5.68
N ARG A 585 -41.19 6.78 -6.54
CA ARG A 585 -40.70 6.21 -7.81
C ARG A 585 -40.09 7.25 -8.76
N LEU A 586 -40.49 8.52 -8.63
CA LEU A 586 -39.98 9.61 -9.47
C LEU A 586 -38.52 9.92 -9.18
N GLY A 587 -38.02 9.64 -7.96
CA GLY A 587 -36.68 10.03 -7.52
C GLY A 587 -36.46 11.55 -7.43
N ILE A 588 -37.53 12.33 -7.49
CA ILE A 588 -37.54 13.79 -7.41
C ILE A 588 -37.98 14.17 -6.00
N THR A 589 -37.18 14.97 -5.31
CA THR A 589 -37.44 15.30 -3.89
C THR A 589 -38.62 16.25 -3.71
N GLU A 590 -38.85 17.13 -4.66
CA GLU A 590 -39.83 18.22 -4.59
C GLU A 590 -41.27 17.79 -4.97
N THR A 591 -41.46 16.54 -5.35
CA THR A 591 -42.80 16.03 -5.70
C THR A 591 -42.90 14.54 -5.43
N THR A 592 -44.11 14.04 -5.47
CA THR A 592 -44.40 12.62 -5.49
C THR A 592 -45.48 12.37 -6.56
N GLU A 593 -45.59 11.15 -6.96
CA GLU A 593 -46.60 10.68 -7.89
C GLU A 593 -48.00 10.81 -7.27
N GLY A 594 -48.87 11.58 -7.90
CA GLY A 594 -50.25 11.74 -7.47
C GLY A 594 -51.19 10.65 -8.02
N GLY A 595 -52.33 10.45 -7.37
CA GLY A 595 -53.38 9.49 -7.79
C GLY A 595 -53.31 8.15 -7.03
N ILE A 596 -54.07 7.17 -7.55
CA ILE A 596 -54.17 5.82 -6.99
C ILE A 596 -53.52 4.85 -7.95
N SER A 597 -52.62 4.01 -7.43
CA SER A 597 -51.96 3.00 -8.22
C SER A 597 -51.73 1.70 -7.45
N ALA A 598 -51.62 0.61 -8.16
CA ALA A 598 -51.31 -0.72 -7.69
C ALA A 598 -50.10 -1.27 -8.46
N THR A 599 -49.02 -1.59 -7.76
CA THR A 599 -47.86 -2.23 -8.34
C THR A 599 -47.88 -3.69 -7.96
N TYR A 600 -47.83 -4.57 -8.94
CA TYR A 600 -47.78 -6.02 -8.70
C TYR A 600 -46.61 -6.64 -9.46
N GLY A 601 -46.16 -7.74 -8.94
CA GLY A 601 -45.06 -8.52 -9.53
C GLY A 601 -44.61 -9.65 -8.67
N TYR A 602 -43.54 -10.25 -9.02
CA TYR A 602 -42.90 -11.26 -8.22
C TYR A 602 -41.38 -11.25 -8.39
N GLU A 603 -40.73 -11.85 -7.42
CA GLU A 603 -39.30 -12.09 -7.39
C GLU A 603 -39.05 -13.58 -7.14
N PHE A 604 -38.08 -14.12 -7.86
CA PHE A 604 -37.56 -15.46 -7.66
C PHE A 604 -36.07 -15.35 -7.36
N ILE A 605 -35.62 -15.95 -6.25
CA ILE A 605 -34.21 -16.02 -5.86
C ILE A 605 -33.85 -17.48 -5.61
N LYS A 606 -32.74 -17.93 -6.23
CA LYS A 606 -32.17 -19.24 -6.01
C LYS A 606 -30.82 -19.10 -5.32
N ILE A 607 -30.73 -19.62 -4.09
CA ILE A 607 -29.56 -19.50 -3.22
C ILE A 607 -28.92 -20.87 -3.03
N ASP A 608 -27.61 -20.95 -3.18
CA ASP A 608 -26.84 -22.17 -2.87
C ASP A 608 -26.71 -22.30 -1.35
N LYS A 609 -27.02 -23.48 -0.80
CA LYS A 609 -27.02 -23.73 0.64
C LYS A 609 -25.61 -23.84 1.25
N LEU A 610 -24.58 -24.10 0.45
CA LEU A 610 -23.23 -24.30 0.95
C LEU A 610 -22.51 -22.98 1.23
N ASN A 611 -22.66 -22.02 0.34
CA ASN A 611 -21.95 -20.74 0.40
C ASN A 611 -22.88 -19.52 0.48
N PHE A 612 -24.19 -19.74 0.51
CA PHE A 612 -25.23 -18.70 0.52
C PHE A 612 -25.17 -17.75 -0.69
N ASP A 613 -24.54 -18.18 -1.78
CA ASP A 613 -24.46 -17.42 -3.01
C ASP A 613 -25.83 -17.39 -3.74
N GLU A 614 -26.26 -16.21 -4.15
CA GLU A 614 -27.38 -16.06 -5.10
C GLU A 614 -26.94 -16.54 -6.47
N LYS A 615 -27.52 -17.65 -6.93
CA LYS A 615 -27.20 -18.25 -8.24
C LYS A 615 -28.11 -17.72 -9.35
N MET A 616 -29.29 -17.28 -9.00
CA MET A 616 -30.24 -16.72 -9.95
C MET A 616 -31.20 -15.79 -9.22
N LYS A 617 -31.42 -14.63 -9.78
CA LYS A 617 -32.47 -13.70 -9.36
C LYS A 617 -33.26 -13.32 -10.60
N PHE A 618 -34.55 -13.41 -10.53
CA PHE A 618 -35.47 -13.01 -11.57
C PHE A 618 -36.62 -12.24 -10.94
N GLY A 619 -36.89 -11.07 -11.43
CA GLY A 619 -37.99 -10.24 -10.97
C GLY A 619 -38.73 -9.63 -12.15
N PHE A 620 -40.01 -9.49 -11.99
CA PHE A 620 -40.76 -8.62 -12.89
C PHE A 620 -41.89 -7.91 -12.16
N ALA A 621 -42.27 -6.72 -12.65
CA ALA A 621 -43.35 -5.92 -12.07
C ALA A 621 -43.98 -5.02 -13.11
N ASN A 622 -45.19 -4.60 -12.79
CA ASN A 622 -45.93 -3.61 -13.55
C ASN A 622 -46.79 -2.75 -12.60
N ASN A 623 -47.08 -1.54 -12.99
CA ASN A 623 -47.95 -0.62 -12.25
C ASN A 623 -49.21 -0.31 -12.98
N LEU A 624 -50.35 -0.44 -12.32
CA LEU A 624 -51.67 -0.09 -12.79
C LEU A 624 -52.14 1.20 -12.08
N ARG A 625 -52.67 2.14 -12.82
CA ARG A 625 -53.26 3.38 -12.32
C ARG A 625 -54.77 3.40 -12.53
N LEU A 626 -55.48 3.96 -11.57
CA LEU A 626 -56.91 4.15 -11.70
C LEU A 626 -57.23 5.18 -12.80
N GLU A 627 -56.46 6.30 -12.78
CA GLU A 627 -56.61 7.38 -13.77
C GLU A 627 -55.19 7.74 -14.30
N GLU A 628 -55.14 8.14 -15.58
CA GLU A 628 -53.92 8.63 -16.21
C GLU A 628 -53.43 9.92 -15.53
N ASN A 629 -52.12 10.06 -15.40
CA ASN A 629 -51.51 11.29 -14.91
C ASN A 629 -50.47 11.79 -15.92
N LYS A 630 -50.87 12.77 -16.69
CA LYS A 630 -50.08 13.34 -17.81
C LYS A 630 -48.89 14.21 -17.37
N ASP A 631 -48.75 14.48 -16.05
CA ASP A 631 -47.67 15.29 -15.52
C ASP A 631 -46.41 14.44 -15.19
N LEU A 632 -46.48 13.12 -15.34
CA LEU A 632 -45.39 12.21 -15.03
C LEU A 632 -44.43 12.01 -16.22
N PRO A 633 -43.17 11.56 -15.97
CA PRO A 633 -42.15 11.40 -17.01
C PRO A 633 -42.65 10.50 -18.17
N LEU A 634 -42.57 11.00 -19.39
CA LEU A 634 -43.05 10.29 -20.56
C LEU A 634 -42.26 9.05 -20.93
N ASN A 635 -40.97 9.05 -20.61
CA ASN A 635 -40.07 7.94 -20.95
C ASN A 635 -40.23 6.70 -20.04
N SER A 636 -41.05 6.79 -18.99
CA SER A 636 -41.30 5.67 -18.07
C SER A 636 -42.68 5.04 -18.24
N ASN A 637 -43.57 5.69 -19.01
CA ASN A 637 -45.02 5.38 -19.09
C ASN A 637 -45.68 5.20 -17.70
N LEU A 638 -45.07 5.74 -16.65
CA LEU A 638 -45.58 5.65 -15.28
C LEU A 638 -46.91 6.41 -15.12
N GLY A 639 -47.17 7.38 -15.98
CA GLY A 639 -48.41 8.18 -16.04
C GLY A 639 -49.57 7.49 -16.73
N ASP A 640 -49.37 6.45 -17.48
CA ASP A 640 -50.39 5.72 -18.22
C ASP A 640 -51.19 4.80 -17.30
N LYS A 641 -52.36 4.34 -17.72
CA LYS A 641 -53.16 3.36 -16.95
C LYS A 641 -52.39 2.08 -16.67
N VAL A 642 -51.51 1.69 -17.54
CA VAL A 642 -50.61 0.54 -17.41
C VAL A 642 -49.21 1.05 -17.72
N SER A 643 -48.31 0.96 -16.76
CA SER A 643 -46.90 1.34 -16.94
C SER A 643 -46.16 0.34 -17.84
N ASP A 644 -44.91 0.62 -18.11
CA ASP A 644 -44.01 -0.36 -18.69
C ASP A 644 -43.91 -1.62 -17.81
N PHE A 645 -43.70 -2.78 -18.46
CA PHE A 645 -43.26 -3.98 -17.78
C PHE A 645 -41.78 -3.87 -17.50
N VAL A 646 -41.43 -3.90 -16.22
CA VAL A 646 -40.03 -3.85 -15.79
C VAL A 646 -39.60 -5.19 -15.26
N GLY A 647 -38.37 -5.55 -15.54
CA GLY A 647 -37.82 -6.78 -15.01
C GLY A 647 -36.30 -6.77 -14.92
N LEU A 648 -35.82 -7.68 -14.13
CA LEU A 648 -34.40 -7.98 -14.02
C LEU A 648 -34.19 -9.50 -14.08
N PHE A 649 -33.07 -9.89 -14.64
CA PHE A 649 -32.59 -11.26 -14.63
C PHE A 649 -31.10 -11.27 -14.35
N GLU A 650 -30.70 -11.88 -13.24
CA GLU A 650 -29.30 -12.08 -12.86
C GLU A 650 -29.05 -13.59 -12.78
N TYR A 651 -27.95 -14.04 -13.34
CA TYR A 651 -27.56 -15.42 -13.32
C TYR A 651 -26.06 -15.57 -13.11
N LYS A 652 -25.71 -16.25 -12.00
CA LYS A 652 -24.33 -16.60 -11.65
C LYS A 652 -24.19 -18.13 -11.73
N TYR A 653 -23.75 -18.62 -12.89
CA TYR A 653 -23.54 -20.06 -13.05
C TYR A 653 -22.47 -20.58 -12.08
N ASN A 654 -21.35 -19.88 -12.03
CA ASN A 654 -20.25 -20.05 -11.09
C ASN A 654 -19.52 -18.72 -10.98
N ASP A 655 -18.35 -18.69 -10.31
CA ASP A 655 -17.55 -17.45 -10.23
C ASP A 655 -16.99 -17.00 -11.57
N ASN A 656 -17.01 -17.86 -12.58
CA ASN A 656 -16.45 -17.59 -13.90
C ASN A 656 -17.47 -17.05 -14.90
N LEU A 657 -18.77 -17.19 -14.64
CA LEU A 657 -19.82 -16.77 -15.59
C LEU A 657 -20.94 -16.07 -14.86
N LYS A 658 -21.12 -14.79 -15.20
CA LYS A 658 -22.20 -13.95 -14.71
C LYS A 658 -22.91 -13.28 -15.88
N PHE A 659 -24.20 -13.12 -15.73
CA PHE A 659 -25.09 -12.52 -16.69
C PHE A 659 -26.11 -11.67 -15.95
N ASN A 660 -26.34 -10.45 -16.39
CA ASN A 660 -27.42 -9.60 -15.91
C ASN A 660 -28.16 -8.95 -17.09
N TYR A 661 -29.47 -8.82 -16.95
CA TYR A 661 -30.33 -8.17 -17.92
C TYR A 661 -31.44 -7.42 -17.20
N ASP A 662 -31.43 -6.09 -17.32
CA ASP A 662 -32.46 -5.22 -16.78
C ASP A 662 -33.22 -4.59 -17.94
N PHE A 663 -34.53 -4.55 -17.85
CA PHE A 663 -35.34 -4.04 -18.94
C PHE A 663 -36.59 -3.30 -18.48
N SER A 664 -37.04 -2.39 -19.35
CA SER A 664 -38.34 -1.74 -19.29
C SER A 664 -38.99 -1.81 -20.69
N LEU A 665 -40.00 -2.64 -20.80
CA LEU A 665 -40.79 -2.84 -22.06
C LEU A 665 -42.08 -2.05 -21.99
N LYS A 666 -42.41 -1.35 -23.05
CA LYS A 666 -43.72 -0.71 -23.15
C LYS A 666 -44.84 -1.74 -23.00
N ASN A 667 -46.03 -1.29 -22.62
CA ASN A 667 -47.17 -2.16 -22.36
C ASN A 667 -47.63 -2.95 -23.60
N ASN A 668 -47.27 -2.53 -24.78
CA ASN A 668 -47.49 -3.27 -26.06
C ASN A 668 -46.46 -4.39 -26.27
N LEU A 669 -45.41 -4.46 -25.44
CA LEU A 669 -44.29 -5.41 -25.49
C LEU A 669 -43.43 -5.35 -26.76
N ASP A 670 -43.69 -4.39 -27.67
CA ASP A 670 -42.98 -4.25 -28.94
C ASP A 670 -41.75 -3.33 -28.83
N ASP A 671 -41.86 -2.30 -27.99
CA ASP A 671 -40.81 -1.28 -27.82
C ASP A 671 -40.17 -1.36 -26.45
N LYS A 672 -38.87 -1.06 -26.40
CA LYS A 672 -38.08 -0.96 -25.18
C LYS A 672 -37.80 0.49 -24.84
N ASN A 673 -38.09 0.88 -23.61
CA ASN A 673 -37.69 2.19 -23.07
C ASN A 673 -36.29 2.14 -22.41
N TYR A 674 -35.94 0.97 -21.90
CA TYR A 674 -34.67 0.76 -21.26
C TYR A 674 -34.23 -0.71 -21.36
N GLU A 675 -32.98 -0.93 -21.65
CA GLU A 675 -32.35 -2.24 -21.51
C GLU A 675 -30.88 -2.07 -21.13
N LEU A 676 -30.45 -2.83 -20.15
CA LEU A 676 -29.08 -3.00 -19.75
C LEU A 676 -28.75 -4.49 -19.80
N PHE A 677 -27.80 -4.84 -20.60
CA PHE A 677 -27.29 -6.19 -20.70
C PHE A 677 -25.84 -6.21 -20.26
N GLY A 678 -25.50 -7.06 -19.29
CA GLY A 678 -24.16 -7.29 -18.81
C GLY A 678 -23.77 -8.76 -18.90
N PHE A 679 -22.57 -9.00 -19.32
CA PHE A 679 -21.99 -10.33 -19.41
C PHE A 679 -20.55 -10.31 -18.92
N GLU A 680 -20.21 -11.18 -17.98
CA GLU A 680 -18.86 -11.36 -17.47
C GLU A 680 -18.47 -12.84 -17.58
N TYR A 681 -17.33 -13.08 -18.19
CA TYR A 681 -16.79 -14.42 -18.36
C TYR A 681 -15.31 -14.45 -18.01
N TYR A 682 -14.94 -15.38 -17.13
CA TYR A 682 -13.58 -15.55 -16.63
C TYR A 682 -13.13 -17.01 -16.83
N LEU A 683 -12.08 -17.20 -17.58
CA LEU A 683 -11.30 -18.43 -17.64
C LEU A 683 -9.88 -18.12 -17.20
N ASN A 684 -9.09 -19.15 -16.85
CA ASN A 684 -7.72 -18.95 -16.35
C ASN A 684 -6.86 -17.99 -17.21
N LYS A 685 -7.05 -18.00 -18.52
CA LYS A 685 -6.28 -17.17 -19.46
C LYS A 685 -7.10 -16.10 -20.17
N PHE A 686 -8.39 -16.10 -20.01
CA PHE A 686 -9.28 -15.20 -20.76
C PHE A 686 -10.35 -14.66 -19.84
N SER A 687 -10.54 -13.34 -19.84
CA SER A 687 -11.68 -12.72 -19.21
C SER A 687 -12.27 -11.66 -20.14
N THR A 688 -13.58 -11.57 -20.18
CA THR A 688 -14.28 -10.52 -20.92
C THR A 688 -15.45 -9.99 -20.11
N LYS A 689 -15.57 -8.68 -20.10
CA LYS A 689 -16.73 -7.93 -19.65
C LYS A 689 -17.36 -7.24 -20.84
N PHE A 690 -18.63 -7.37 -20.95
CA PHE A 690 -19.42 -6.76 -22.01
C PHE A 690 -20.63 -6.08 -21.37
N GLU A 691 -20.87 -4.84 -21.71
CA GLU A 691 -22.01 -4.06 -21.26
C GLU A 691 -22.66 -3.35 -22.43
N TYR A 692 -23.95 -3.55 -22.61
CA TYR A 692 -24.76 -2.85 -23.57
C TYR A 692 -25.90 -2.11 -22.86
N LEU A 693 -25.93 -0.80 -22.99
CA LEU A 693 -27.03 0.04 -22.52
C LEU A 693 -27.77 0.62 -23.70
N ASN A 694 -29.10 0.54 -23.68
CA ASN A 694 -29.99 1.28 -24.56
C ASN A 694 -31.06 1.95 -23.71
N LYS A 695 -31.15 3.27 -23.79
CA LYS A 695 -32.09 4.08 -23.04
C LYS A 695 -32.77 5.06 -23.98
N ASN A 696 -34.06 4.94 -24.09
CA ASN A 696 -34.89 5.78 -24.95
C ASN A 696 -35.49 6.92 -24.12
N ASN A 697 -34.91 8.12 -24.22
CA ASN A 697 -35.39 9.32 -23.56
C ASN A 697 -36.22 10.15 -24.51
N SER A 698 -37.19 10.89 -23.97
CA SER A 698 -38.05 11.79 -24.76
C SER A 698 -37.26 12.84 -25.55
N ASN A 699 -36.04 13.19 -25.11
CA ASN A 699 -35.22 14.23 -25.73
C ASN A 699 -33.87 13.72 -26.24
N LEU A 700 -33.40 12.56 -25.78
CA LEU A 700 -32.11 12.02 -26.17
C LEU A 700 -32.13 10.48 -26.07
N LYS A 701 -31.84 9.83 -27.18
CA LYS A 701 -31.55 8.40 -27.13
C LYS A 701 -30.10 8.21 -26.67
N THR A 702 -29.88 7.29 -25.76
CA THR A 702 -28.54 6.91 -25.32
C THR A 702 -28.36 5.43 -25.53
N SER A 703 -27.43 5.08 -26.40
CA SER A 703 -27.08 3.68 -26.61
C SER A 703 -25.56 3.54 -26.69
N TYR A 704 -24.99 2.73 -25.83
CA TYR A 704 -23.57 2.45 -25.88
C TYR A 704 -23.26 0.98 -25.66
N LEU A 705 -22.10 0.61 -26.18
CA LEU A 705 -21.50 -0.69 -26.05
C LEU A 705 -20.12 -0.53 -25.43
N LYS A 706 -19.86 -1.18 -24.30
CA LYS A 706 -18.54 -1.25 -23.67
C LYS A 706 -18.04 -2.69 -23.69
N ASN A 707 -16.77 -2.86 -23.94
CA ASN A 707 -16.09 -4.13 -23.83
C ASN A 707 -14.73 -3.94 -23.16
N GLU A 708 -14.42 -4.82 -22.22
CA GLU A 708 -13.08 -5.01 -21.68
C GLU A 708 -12.75 -6.50 -21.82
N THR A 709 -11.72 -6.81 -22.57
CA THR A 709 -11.26 -8.18 -22.76
C THR A 709 -9.80 -8.29 -22.41
N ARG A 710 -9.49 -9.24 -21.53
CA ARG A 710 -8.12 -9.54 -21.10
C ARG A 710 -7.75 -10.97 -21.52
N PHE A 711 -6.60 -11.10 -22.12
CA PHE A 711 -6.00 -12.38 -22.45
C PHE A 711 -4.65 -12.53 -21.76
N ASN A 712 -4.51 -13.51 -20.86
CA ASN A 712 -3.25 -13.85 -20.19
C ASN A 712 -2.54 -14.94 -20.98
N PHE A 713 -1.44 -14.60 -21.64
CA PHE A 713 -0.59 -15.58 -22.36
C PHE A 713 0.01 -16.58 -21.39
N ASP A 714 0.47 -16.06 -20.25
CA ASP A 714 1.00 -16.78 -19.10
C ASP A 714 0.74 -15.97 -17.81
N GLU A 715 1.33 -16.39 -16.69
CA GLU A 715 1.18 -15.72 -15.38
C GLU A 715 1.76 -14.29 -15.36
N LYS A 716 2.55 -13.92 -16.34
CA LYS A 716 3.28 -12.64 -16.39
C LYS A 716 2.85 -11.73 -17.51
N ASN A 717 2.31 -12.28 -18.58
CA ASN A 717 2.02 -11.55 -19.81
C ASN A 717 0.52 -11.49 -20.06
N SER A 718 -0.01 -10.29 -20.22
CA SER A 718 -1.41 -10.08 -20.57
C SER A 718 -1.57 -9.04 -21.67
N LEU A 719 -2.63 -9.21 -22.46
CA LEU A 719 -3.12 -8.25 -23.43
C LEU A 719 -4.52 -7.85 -23.00
N ILE A 720 -4.77 -6.55 -22.91
CA ILE A 720 -6.07 -5.99 -22.53
C ILE A 720 -6.55 -5.15 -23.71
N PHE A 721 -7.77 -5.35 -24.08
CA PHE A 721 -8.49 -4.55 -25.08
C PHE A 721 -9.71 -3.93 -24.44
N GLU A 722 -9.82 -2.61 -24.52
CA GLU A 722 -10.96 -1.84 -24.01
C GLU A 722 -11.55 -0.99 -25.13
N THR A 723 -12.87 -0.92 -25.22
CA THR A 723 -13.56 -0.07 -26.17
C THR A 723 -14.88 0.43 -25.64
N SER A 724 -15.27 1.62 -26.06
CA SER A 724 -16.60 2.21 -25.87
C SER A 724 -17.10 2.73 -27.21
N GLU A 725 -18.28 2.31 -27.58
CA GLU A 725 -18.95 2.74 -28.82
C GLU A 725 -20.30 3.35 -28.50
N ASN A 726 -20.55 4.57 -28.98
CA ASN A 726 -21.86 5.22 -28.96
C ASN A 726 -22.64 4.74 -30.18
N LYS A 727 -23.65 3.89 -29.97
CA LYS A 727 -24.43 3.27 -31.01
C LYS A 727 -25.40 4.23 -31.72
N GLU A 728 -25.89 5.26 -31.01
CA GLU A 728 -26.79 6.26 -31.60
C GLU A 728 -26.08 7.12 -32.66
N LYS A 729 -24.85 7.49 -32.36
CA LYS A 729 -24.03 8.29 -33.29
C LYS A 729 -23.21 7.43 -34.24
N SER A 730 -23.28 6.09 -34.13
CA SER A 730 -22.42 5.14 -34.84
C SER A 730 -20.92 5.53 -34.70
N PHE A 731 -20.53 5.90 -33.52
CA PHE A 731 -19.27 6.55 -33.23
C PHE A 731 -18.52 5.79 -32.14
N THR A 732 -17.30 5.37 -32.44
CA THR A 732 -16.38 4.80 -31.41
C THR A 732 -15.76 5.93 -30.59
N GLU A 733 -16.02 5.95 -29.29
CA GLU A 733 -15.50 6.98 -28.41
C GLU A 733 -14.01 6.80 -28.20
N PHE A 734 -13.61 5.59 -27.86
CA PHE A 734 -12.20 5.22 -27.72
C PHE A 734 -11.98 3.72 -27.91
N TYR A 735 -10.73 3.35 -28.14
CA TYR A 735 -10.22 2.02 -27.85
C TYR A 735 -8.79 2.07 -27.32
N ASN A 736 -8.51 1.19 -26.35
CA ASN A 736 -7.21 0.98 -25.76
C ASN A 736 -6.72 -0.42 -26.05
N LEU A 737 -5.45 -0.56 -26.40
CA LEU A 737 -4.77 -1.83 -26.49
C LEU A 737 -3.56 -1.78 -25.56
N ILE A 738 -3.58 -2.60 -24.48
CA ILE A 738 -2.55 -2.58 -23.45
C ILE A 738 -1.88 -3.95 -23.41
N TYR A 739 -0.60 -4.01 -23.75
CA TYR A 739 0.22 -5.16 -23.43
C TYR A 739 0.92 -4.92 -22.10
N GLN A 740 0.74 -5.83 -21.16
CA GLN A 740 1.31 -5.73 -19.81
C GLN A 740 2.15 -6.97 -19.50
N TYR A 741 3.37 -6.73 -19.05
CA TYR A 741 4.22 -7.71 -18.41
C TYR A 741 4.31 -7.41 -16.91
N GLU A 742 4.03 -8.39 -16.05
CA GLU A 742 4.06 -8.23 -14.60
C GLU A 742 4.68 -9.44 -13.92
N ASN A 743 5.58 -9.19 -12.98
CA ASN A 743 6.09 -10.19 -12.05
C ASN A 743 6.26 -9.58 -10.65
N ASP A 744 6.86 -10.32 -9.70
CA ASP A 744 7.06 -9.91 -8.31
C ASP A 744 7.78 -8.56 -8.13
N CYS A 745 8.58 -8.10 -9.08
CA CYS A 745 9.43 -6.92 -8.90
C CYS A 745 9.52 -5.99 -10.12
N LEU A 746 8.88 -6.35 -11.24
CA LEU A 746 8.88 -5.55 -12.46
C LEU A 746 7.49 -5.59 -13.12
N LYS A 747 6.94 -4.41 -13.40
CA LYS A 747 5.78 -4.24 -14.29
C LYS A 747 6.23 -3.40 -15.48
N ALA A 748 5.92 -3.84 -16.67
CA ALA A 748 6.19 -3.10 -17.89
C ALA A 748 4.96 -3.15 -18.79
N GLY A 749 4.57 -2.04 -19.40
CA GLY A 749 3.41 -1.95 -20.26
C GLY A 749 3.66 -1.08 -21.48
N ILE A 750 3.00 -1.46 -22.55
CA ILE A 750 2.84 -0.64 -23.74
C ILE A 750 1.34 -0.45 -23.91
N GLU A 751 0.91 0.79 -23.90
CA GLU A 751 -0.48 1.17 -24.06
C GLU A 751 -0.62 2.01 -25.32
N TYR A 752 -1.43 1.54 -26.25
CA TYR A 752 -1.88 2.30 -27.39
C TYR A 752 -3.33 2.75 -27.15
N ASN A 753 -3.53 4.05 -27.10
CA ASN A 753 -4.84 4.67 -26.91
C ASN A 753 -5.20 5.48 -28.15
N LYS A 754 -6.42 5.31 -28.63
CA LYS A 754 -7.00 6.14 -29.68
C LYS A 754 -8.36 6.65 -29.22
N GLU A 755 -8.48 7.97 -29.19
CA GLU A 755 -9.68 8.70 -28.82
C GLU A 755 -10.23 9.41 -30.05
N TYR A 756 -11.53 9.32 -30.27
CA TYR A 756 -12.23 9.98 -31.39
C TYR A 756 -13.03 11.20 -30.94
N TYR A 757 -12.83 11.61 -29.71
CA TYR A 757 -13.52 12.75 -29.12
C TYR A 757 -13.05 14.04 -29.79
N ASN A 758 -14.02 14.88 -30.19
CA ASN A 758 -13.79 16.21 -30.78
C ASN A 758 -14.65 17.22 -30.01
N ASP A 759 -14.02 18.20 -29.37
CA ASP A 759 -14.66 19.22 -28.56
C ASP A 759 -13.83 20.50 -28.65
N GLU A 760 -14.38 21.53 -29.31
CA GLU A 760 -13.71 22.82 -29.56
C GLU A 760 -12.28 22.66 -30.12
N ASP A 761 -11.26 22.97 -29.28
CA ASP A 761 -9.86 22.90 -29.65
C ASP A 761 -9.27 21.47 -29.56
N LEU A 762 -10.05 20.47 -29.11
CA LEU A 762 -9.60 19.10 -28.97
C LEU A 762 -9.91 18.28 -30.20
N GLU A 763 -8.89 17.83 -30.90
CA GLU A 763 -9.00 16.93 -32.04
C GLU A 763 -8.84 15.45 -31.59
N PRO A 764 -9.36 14.50 -32.41
CA PRO A 764 -9.09 13.09 -32.18
C PRO A 764 -7.60 12.82 -32.03
N SER A 765 -7.23 12.06 -31.01
CA SER A 765 -5.82 11.85 -30.67
C SER A 765 -5.43 10.37 -30.63
N GLU A 766 -4.21 10.10 -31.06
CA GLU A 766 -3.55 8.81 -30.87
C GLU A 766 -2.39 8.99 -29.92
N SER A 767 -2.19 8.04 -29.01
CA SER A 767 -1.06 8.09 -28.09
C SER A 767 -0.49 6.71 -27.82
N LEU A 768 0.82 6.66 -27.71
CA LEU A 768 1.56 5.48 -27.32
C LEU A 768 2.31 5.78 -26.02
N PHE A 769 2.02 4.98 -24.98
CA PHE A 769 2.64 5.10 -23.68
C PHE A 769 3.55 3.91 -23.40
N PHE A 770 4.73 4.19 -22.90
CA PHE A 770 5.61 3.19 -22.29
C PHE A 770 5.63 3.43 -20.79
N LYS A 771 5.26 2.40 -20.03
CA LYS A 771 5.21 2.45 -18.57
C LYS A 771 6.05 1.31 -18.00
N ILE A 772 7.02 1.65 -17.15
CA ILE A 772 7.82 0.67 -16.43
C ILE A 772 7.70 0.99 -14.94
N THR A 773 7.40 -0.01 -14.14
CA THR A 773 7.37 0.09 -12.67
C THR A 773 8.34 -0.92 -12.11
N ILE A 774 9.30 -0.47 -11.32
CA ILE A 774 10.34 -1.28 -10.72
C ILE A 774 10.16 -1.24 -9.19
N LEU A 775 9.80 -2.36 -8.57
CA LEU A 775 9.71 -2.44 -7.11
C LEU A 775 11.12 -2.61 -6.51
N PRO A 776 11.47 -1.89 -5.43
CA PRO A 776 10.65 -1.02 -4.58
C PRO A 776 10.65 0.46 -5.00
N PHE A 777 11.24 0.83 -6.13
CA PHE A 777 11.37 2.23 -6.54
C PHE A 777 10.02 2.90 -6.86
N GLY A 778 8.92 2.12 -6.77
CA GLY A 778 7.56 2.60 -6.96
C GLY A 778 7.13 2.64 -8.42
N GLY A 779 5.83 2.81 -8.61
CA GLY A 779 5.20 3.26 -9.85
C GLY A 779 4.79 4.73 -9.65
N PHE A 780 3.87 5.23 -10.46
CA PHE A 780 3.31 6.58 -10.32
C PHE A 780 2.55 6.82 -8.99
N ASN A 781 2.36 5.79 -8.17
CA ASN A 781 1.65 5.94 -6.90
C ASN A 781 2.60 6.52 -5.84
N THR A 782 2.24 7.66 -5.31
CA THR A 782 2.91 8.24 -4.14
C THR A 782 2.76 7.31 -2.93
N PRO A 783 3.78 7.16 -2.08
CA PRO A 783 3.67 6.38 -0.86
C PRO A 783 2.52 6.88 0.03
N ASN A 784 1.86 5.98 0.75
CA ASN A 784 0.81 6.37 1.68
C ASN A 784 1.36 7.24 2.82
N LEU A 785 0.62 8.28 3.18
CA LEU A 785 0.88 9.07 4.37
C LEU A 785 0.53 8.25 5.63
N LYS A 786 1.37 8.37 6.68
CA LYS A 786 1.10 7.77 7.99
C LYS A 786 0.11 8.60 8.80
#